data_5cac62506bdcca7eef6a5c224c48b462
#
_entry.id   5cac62506bdcca7eef6a5c224c48b462
#
_cell.length_a   1.000
_cell.length_b   1.000
_cell.length_c   1.000
_cell.angle_alpha   90.00
_cell.angle_beta   90.00
_cell.angle_gamma   90.00
#
_symmetry.space_group_name_H-M   'P 1'
#
loop_
_entity.id
_entity.type
_entity.pdbx_description
1 polymer ?
#
loop_
_entity_poly.entity_id
_entity_poly.type
_entity_poly.pdbx_seq_one_letter_code
_entity_poly.pdbx_strand_id
1 'polypeptide(L)'
;MHGYGGDSDEVWERYVADLEALPREFAVIGVNDYVFLDGYQKLLGFKNQGRLANIETLLPVIEFRLAKFAGHDKMLRLNFHVIFSELLDADIIETQFLVQLRSGLNVSAEHASVGKQWKAAVTHASLEDLGRLIKQDMPPKRLPEISESDFLLGFNNLNFNDQKLVDLLENSYLRGKYVTAVGKAEWDQYGWNDHSIAEKKNIINSVQVAFTASADLASFERGRDRLQRECVNDRLFDCSDAHTYSGSPEKDRLGNCLCWVKGDPTLNGLMLAIKDYPERVFVGVRPPLLNDLDRRPAKYIRRIRIDRRPDRSPSGKWFVGVDIPLNPELVAVIGNRGMGKSALLDAIALAGNSPRRAEELSFLKQFRTAPGNLADGFAASLDWHAAEAADSVPLGSSYDPTSPSRVKHLPQHFIDLVCNDEVDQFEEEIERVVFSHVREDERLGCDSLSDLVKYRSEDQRQTAEGLRQEISALNVDIASMEADLSPTKVAHLESLLAQRLDELRSMWGKRPFLPPPPASSDPELDRKIGKLRRRVARLSQEKSAADARIVDVRAAAESARRVLALLGKLERDMDRLSTEYADDLARLGIRFEDVISVDVKREPLKEREGQLSNELAALRTSVDADSIGSVAANLDQSRDDLKAVEAALSAPLQVYRTARETRSEFTQSVRDVIGSASCPDSIRFLQTTLAFLREDAPEKLASLEAARMAKAKDLFTVLSGHVELLNELYSPVQRFVDRHPPTDDAFRVAFSASLELDGFSGGFSTYVAQNKRGSFYGAEQAHQRIQALCKNVDYNQWPSVEAFLAAVTDALHVDARPGENSAKRQVSEQMRPGRKVAGLYDFLYHLEYIRYRHQLTMGGRPLASLSPGEKGALLLVFYLLVDQDDCPLLIDQPEENLDNQSVFTVLVPFIREARRRRQVLLVTHNPNIAVVAGAEQIIFCEMDKGDGFRLSYSSGALEDPEMNKHVLDVLEGTRPAFSSRERTYQVSASLEPGQARQDA
;
A
#
# COMPACT_ATOMS: atom_id res chain seq x y z
N MET A 1 -29.32 15.31 -51.86
CA MET A 1 -30.50 14.54 -51.33
C MET A 1 -30.85 13.30 -52.17
N HIS A 2 -29.91 12.80 -52.95
CA HIS A 2 -30.08 11.72 -53.90
C HIS A 2 -30.60 10.42 -53.25
N GLY A 3 -30.03 10.01 -52.18
CA GLY A 3 -30.45 8.83 -51.41
C GLY A 3 -31.78 8.95 -50.67
N TYR A 4 -32.30 10.12 -50.50
CA TYR A 4 -33.50 10.42 -49.72
C TYR A 4 -34.76 10.66 -50.55
N GLY A 5 -34.65 10.48 -51.85
CA GLY A 5 -35.79 10.57 -52.76
C GLY A 5 -35.96 11.87 -53.53
N GLY A 6 -34.99 12.74 -53.50
CA GLY A 6 -34.97 13.98 -54.29
C GLY A 6 -34.54 15.22 -53.47
N ASP A 7 -34.74 16.39 -54.07
CA ASP A 7 -34.29 17.68 -53.50
C ASP A 7 -35.45 18.67 -53.29
N SER A 8 -36.70 18.14 -53.08
CA SER A 8 -37.84 18.96 -52.73
C SER A 8 -37.76 19.46 -51.26
N ASP A 9 -38.45 20.58 -50.98
CA ASP A 9 -38.50 21.12 -49.62
C ASP A 9 -39.15 20.15 -48.63
N GLU A 10 -40.07 19.26 -49.08
CA GLU A 10 -40.67 18.24 -48.26
C GLU A 10 -39.65 17.15 -47.84
N VAL A 11 -38.75 16.76 -48.75
CA VAL A 11 -37.66 15.82 -48.47
C VAL A 11 -36.65 16.44 -47.47
N TRP A 12 -36.35 17.70 -47.65
CA TRP A 12 -35.48 18.45 -46.73
C TRP A 12 -36.08 18.58 -45.33
N GLU A 13 -37.36 18.94 -45.21
CA GLU A 13 -38.05 19.03 -43.92
C GLU A 13 -38.05 17.67 -43.21
N ARG A 14 -38.29 16.58 -43.93
CA ARG A 14 -38.24 15.25 -43.39
C ARG A 14 -36.83 14.86 -42.97
N TYR A 15 -35.82 15.22 -43.76
CA TYR A 15 -34.40 14.95 -43.44
C TYR A 15 -33.95 15.71 -42.20
N VAL A 16 -34.30 16.99 -42.11
CA VAL A 16 -34.01 17.81 -40.92
C VAL A 16 -34.71 17.25 -39.68
N ALA A 17 -35.98 16.87 -39.80
CA ALA A 17 -36.70 16.27 -38.66
C ALA A 17 -36.10 14.96 -38.19
N ASP A 18 -35.55 14.13 -39.11
CA ASP A 18 -34.85 12.88 -38.75
C ASP A 18 -33.50 13.15 -38.07
N LEU A 19 -32.77 14.19 -38.50
CA LEU A 19 -31.56 14.67 -37.82
C LEU A 19 -31.86 15.20 -36.42
N GLU A 20 -32.95 15.94 -36.23
CA GLU A 20 -33.40 16.46 -34.93
C GLU A 20 -33.82 15.34 -33.96
N ALA A 21 -34.21 14.20 -34.49
CA ALA A 21 -34.56 13.01 -33.69
C ALA A 21 -33.32 12.24 -33.19
N LEU A 22 -32.11 12.52 -33.70
CA LEU A 22 -30.89 11.85 -33.24
C LEU A 22 -30.56 12.25 -31.79
N PRO A 23 -29.99 11.33 -31.00
CA PRO A 23 -29.47 11.64 -29.67
C PRO A 23 -28.44 12.79 -29.72
N ARG A 24 -28.34 13.55 -28.63
CA ARG A 24 -27.40 14.68 -28.53
C ARG A 24 -25.91 14.27 -28.61
N GLU A 25 -25.62 13.02 -28.41
CA GLU A 25 -24.28 12.46 -28.59
C GLU A 25 -23.80 12.55 -30.05
N PHE A 26 -24.70 12.69 -31.02
CA PHE A 26 -24.37 13.06 -32.41
C PHE A 26 -24.15 14.57 -32.54
N ALA A 27 -23.17 15.07 -31.78
CA ALA A 27 -22.91 16.51 -31.70
C ALA A 27 -22.31 17.09 -32.98
N VAL A 28 -21.62 16.31 -33.80
CA VAL A 28 -20.95 16.74 -35.03
C VAL A 28 -21.48 15.94 -36.22
N ILE A 29 -21.94 16.62 -37.27
CA ILE A 29 -22.38 16.02 -38.51
C ILE A 29 -21.51 16.52 -39.65
N GLY A 30 -20.84 15.64 -40.37
CA GLY A 30 -20.21 15.93 -41.65
C GLY A 30 -21.26 15.90 -42.78
N VAL A 31 -21.47 17.00 -43.42
CA VAL A 31 -22.40 17.12 -44.57
C VAL A 31 -21.63 16.91 -45.85
N ASN A 32 -21.79 15.72 -46.47
CA ASN A 32 -21.01 15.30 -47.62
C ASN A 32 -21.71 15.71 -48.93
N ASP A 33 -21.08 16.62 -49.68
CA ASP A 33 -21.53 17.05 -50.98
C ASP A 33 -20.53 16.63 -52.07
N TYR A 34 -21.05 16.47 -53.33
CA TYR A 34 -20.20 16.17 -54.50
C TYR A 34 -19.74 17.45 -55.17
N VAL A 35 -18.51 17.86 -54.99
CA VAL A 35 -17.86 19.02 -55.69
C VAL A 35 -18.50 20.38 -55.41
N PHE A 36 -19.56 20.44 -54.65
CA PHE A 36 -20.31 21.64 -54.27
C PHE A 36 -20.47 21.76 -52.77
N LEU A 37 -21.19 22.76 -52.30
CA LEU A 37 -21.47 23.00 -50.88
C LEU A 37 -22.95 23.21 -50.62
N ASP A 38 -23.83 22.92 -51.58
CA ASP A 38 -25.23 23.34 -51.55
C ASP A 38 -25.99 22.65 -50.41
N GLY A 39 -25.73 21.37 -50.16
CA GLY A 39 -26.30 20.62 -49.04
C GLY A 39 -25.90 21.17 -47.69
N TYR A 40 -24.59 21.47 -47.53
CA TYR A 40 -24.08 22.09 -46.32
C TYR A 40 -24.71 23.48 -46.08
N GLN A 41 -24.73 24.34 -47.10
CA GLN A 41 -25.30 25.69 -46.98
C GLN A 41 -26.80 25.64 -46.63
N LYS A 42 -27.55 24.71 -47.21
CA LYS A 42 -28.98 24.53 -46.89
C LYS A 42 -29.20 24.06 -45.43
N LEU A 43 -28.41 23.09 -44.92
CA LEU A 43 -28.50 22.67 -43.54
C LEU A 43 -28.04 23.77 -42.57
N LEU A 44 -27.00 24.52 -42.92
CA LEU A 44 -26.55 25.67 -42.14
C LEU A 44 -27.67 26.73 -42.05
N GLY A 45 -28.43 26.94 -43.13
CA GLY A 45 -29.59 27.80 -43.17
C GLY A 45 -30.67 27.37 -42.17
N PHE A 46 -30.99 26.07 -42.08
CA PHE A 46 -31.91 25.54 -41.06
C PHE A 46 -31.37 25.74 -39.65
N LYS A 47 -30.08 25.46 -39.42
CA LYS A 47 -29.43 25.66 -38.11
C LYS A 47 -29.49 27.12 -37.66
N ASN A 48 -29.20 28.07 -38.54
CA ASN A 48 -29.30 29.50 -38.29
C ASN A 48 -30.73 29.99 -37.97
N GLN A 49 -31.74 29.23 -38.39
CA GLN A 49 -33.15 29.44 -38.05
C GLN A 49 -33.56 28.82 -36.71
N GLY A 50 -32.59 28.24 -35.97
CA GLY A 50 -32.82 27.59 -34.67
C GLY A 50 -33.25 26.12 -34.71
N ARG A 51 -33.25 25.51 -35.91
CA ARG A 51 -33.43 24.08 -36.10
C ARG A 51 -32.13 23.34 -35.72
N LEU A 52 -32.14 22.00 -35.62
CA LEU A 52 -30.98 21.18 -35.34
C LEU A 52 -30.30 21.54 -34.02
N ALA A 53 -31.08 21.84 -32.97
CA ALA A 53 -30.54 22.25 -31.65
C ALA A 53 -29.82 21.14 -30.91
N ASN A 54 -30.01 19.87 -31.29
CA ASN A 54 -29.31 18.71 -30.81
C ASN A 54 -27.92 18.51 -31.43
N ILE A 55 -27.62 19.11 -32.58
CA ILE A 55 -26.37 19.04 -33.31
C ILE A 55 -25.59 20.32 -33.05
N GLU A 56 -24.40 20.21 -32.44
CA GLU A 56 -23.59 21.38 -32.10
C GLU A 56 -22.88 21.96 -33.33
N THR A 57 -22.31 21.10 -34.19
CA THR A 57 -21.49 21.51 -35.32
C THR A 57 -21.87 20.77 -36.60
N LEU A 58 -21.96 21.51 -37.70
CA LEU A 58 -22.00 20.98 -39.04
C LEU A 58 -20.66 21.24 -39.71
N LEU A 59 -20.01 20.20 -40.22
CA LEU A 59 -18.75 20.29 -40.96
C LEU A 59 -18.99 20.13 -42.45
N PRO A 60 -18.53 21.05 -43.33
CA PRO A 60 -18.60 20.86 -44.76
C PRO A 60 -17.63 19.75 -45.19
N VAL A 61 -18.15 18.74 -45.89
CA VAL A 61 -17.38 17.60 -46.43
C VAL A 61 -17.59 17.58 -47.93
N ILE A 62 -16.51 17.48 -48.68
CA ILE A 62 -16.57 17.45 -50.13
C ILE A 62 -15.89 16.20 -50.67
N GLU A 63 -16.61 15.42 -51.46
CA GLU A 63 -16.13 14.21 -52.10
C GLU A 63 -15.68 14.46 -53.54
N PHE A 64 -14.51 13.94 -53.89
CA PHE A 64 -13.88 14.04 -55.21
C PHE A 64 -13.59 12.64 -55.77
N ARG A 65 -13.67 12.49 -57.10
CA ARG A 65 -13.22 11.32 -57.83
C ARG A 65 -11.83 11.59 -58.39
N LEU A 66 -10.81 10.94 -57.86
CA LEU A 66 -9.44 11.20 -58.31
C LEU A 66 -9.16 10.64 -59.69
N ALA A 67 -8.18 11.21 -60.39
CA ALA A 67 -7.62 10.70 -61.64
C ALA A 67 -6.71 9.46 -61.41
N LYS A 68 -6.97 8.71 -60.31
CA LYS A 68 -6.24 7.50 -59.90
C LYS A 68 -7.18 6.33 -59.79
N PHE A 69 -6.69 5.18 -60.20
CA PHE A 69 -7.48 3.94 -60.30
C PHE A 69 -6.78 2.81 -59.55
N ALA A 70 -7.57 2.01 -58.91
CA ALA A 70 -7.13 0.76 -58.25
C ALA A 70 -8.13 -0.34 -58.57
N GLY A 71 -7.66 -1.59 -58.56
CA GLY A 71 -8.51 -2.78 -58.80
C GLY A 71 -7.80 -3.86 -59.58
N HIS A 72 -8.35 -5.07 -59.54
CA HIS A 72 -7.78 -6.25 -60.24
C HIS A 72 -8.51 -6.48 -61.58
N ASP A 73 -9.78 -6.81 -61.56
CA ASP A 73 -10.61 -7.11 -62.76
C ASP A 73 -11.29 -5.85 -63.31
N LYS A 74 -11.63 -4.93 -62.44
CA LYS A 74 -12.16 -3.61 -62.78
C LYS A 74 -11.31 -2.52 -62.10
N MET A 75 -10.79 -1.63 -62.91
CA MET A 75 -10.12 -0.41 -62.40
C MET A 75 -11.18 0.58 -62.02
N LEU A 76 -11.30 0.83 -60.69
CA LEU A 76 -12.22 1.79 -60.13
C LEU A 76 -11.45 3.05 -59.68
N ARG A 77 -12.07 4.20 -59.84
CA ARG A 77 -11.49 5.45 -59.37
C ARG A 77 -11.52 5.54 -57.86
N LEU A 78 -10.49 6.14 -57.29
CA LEU A 78 -10.37 6.38 -55.88
C LEU A 78 -11.18 7.65 -55.50
N ASN A 79 -11.90 7.55 -54.38
CA ASN A 79 -12.60 8.69 -53.80
C ASN A 79 -11.69 9.34 -52.75
N PHE A 80 -11.84 10.66 -52.68
CA PHE A 80 -11.07 11.47 -51.74
C PHE A 80 -12.02 12.48 -51.09
N HIS A 81 -11.99 12.58 -49.77
CA HIS A 81 -12.85 13.49 -49.02
C HIS A 81 -12.00 14.58 -48.37
N VAL A 82 -12.55 15.78 -48.36
CA VAL A 82 -11.98 16.91 -47.60
C VAL A 82 -13.06 17.41 -46.66
N ILE A 83 -12.75 17.36 -45.35
CA ILE A 83 -13.59 17.90 -44.28
C ILE A 83 -13.03 19.28 -43.94
N PHE A 84 -13.81 20.32 -44.04
CA PHE A 84 -13.39 21.68 -43.70
C PHE A 84 -13.91 22.10 -42.33
N SER A 85 -13.22 23.09 -41.74
CA SER A 85 -13.64 23.66 -40.46
C SER A 85 -14.96 24.45 -40.62
N GLU A 86 -15.76 24.34 -39.60
CA GLU A 86 -16.98 25.17 -39.38
C GLU A 86 -16.67 26.68 -39.29
N LEU A 87 -15.40 27.01 -38.97
CA LEU A 87 -14.94 28.40 -38.92
C LEU A 87 -14.62 29.00 -40.30
N LEU A 88 -14.63 28.17 -41.32
CA LEU A 88 -14.44 28.64 -42.69
C LEU A 88 -15.79 29.06 -43.29
N ASP A 89 -15.87 30.27 -43.76
CA ASP A 89 -17.00 30.71 -44.57
C ASP A 89 -17.11 29.85 -45.84
N ALA A 90 -18.30 29.43 -46.21
CA ALA A 90 -18.55 28.66 -47.42
C ALA A 90 -18.06 29.39 -48.68
N ASP A 91 -18.13 30.71 -48.73
CA ASP A 91 -17.61 31.54 -49.84
C ASP A 91 -16.08 31.44 -49.95
N ILE A 92 -15.34 31.26 -48.82
CA ILE A 92 -13.91 31.05 -48.86
C ILE A 92 -13.59 29.68 -49.46
N ILE A 93 -14.29 28.63 -49.06
CA ILE A 93 -14.10 27.29 -49.62
C ILE A 93 -14.44 27.31 -51.12
N GLU A 94 -15.53 27.94 -51.52
CA GLU A 94 -15.93 28.04 -52.89
C GLU A 94 -14.89 28.79 -53.74
N THR A 95 -14.47 30.00 -53.31
CA THR A 95 -13.59 30.85 -54.11
C THR A 95 -12.14 30.44 -54.08
N GLN A 96 -11.61 30.02 -52.93
CA GLN A 96 -10.19 29.71 -52.75
C GLN A 96 -9.84 28.27 -53.10
N PHE A 97 -10.84 27.39 -53.19
CA PHE A 97 -10.63 25.98 -53.43
C PHE A 97 -11.42 25.44 -54.62
N LEU A 98 -12.76 25.42 -54.53
CA LEU A 98 -13.59 24.75 -55.51
C LEU A 98 -13.55 25.39 -56.90
N VAL A 99 -13.62 26.70 -57.00
CA VAL A 99 -13.57 27.42 -58.30
C VAL A 99 -12.24 27.12 -59.04
N GLN A 100 -11.12 27.09 -58.25
CA GLN A 100 -9.80 26.80 -58.84
C GLN A 100 -9.66 25.32 -59.23
N LEU A 101 -10.29 24.44 -58.47
CA LEU A 101 -10.24 23.00 -58.70
C LEU A 101 -11.10 22.61 -59.90
N ARG A 102 -12.27 23.22 -60.10
CA ARG A 102 -13.20 22.96 -61.19
C ARG A 102 -12.70 23.40 -62.56
N SER A 103 -11.58 24.10 -62.62
CA SER A 103 -10.98 24.52 -63.90
C SER A 103 -10.07 23.44 -64.46
N GLY A 104 -10.26 23.08 -65.77
CA GLY A 104 -9.34 22.21 -66.50
C GLY A 104 -9.49 20.71 -66.13
N LEU A 105 -10.69 20.27 -65.78
CA LEU A 105 -10.95 18.86 -65.48
C LEU A 105 -11.05 18.01 -66.73
N ASN A 106 -10.65 16.76 -66.63
CA ASN A 106 -10.70 15.77 -67.66
C ASN A 106 -11.85 14.78 -67.47
N VAL A 107 -12.53 14.46 -68.53
CA VAL A 107 -13.51 13.36 -68.52
C VAL A 107 -12.75 12.03 -68.53
N SER A 108 -13.36 10.99 -68.02
CA SER A 108 -12.75 9.66 -67.95
C SER A 108 -12.33 9.17 -69.35
N ALA A 109 -11.22 8.41 -69.42
CA ALA A 109 -10.67 7.95 -70.67
C ALA A 109 -11.63 7.06 -71.48
N GLU A 110 -12.58 6.35 -70.83
CA GLU A 110 -13.65 5.58 -71.44
C GLU A 110 -14.56 6.47 -72.32
N HIS A 111 -14.74 7.75 -71.96
CA HIS A 111 -15.56 8.72 -72.69
C HIS A 111 -14.73 9.88 -73.20
N ALA A 112 -13.51 9.60 -73.69
CA ALA A 112 -12.59 10.63 -74.18
C ALA A 112 -13.16 11.44 -75.35
N SER A 113 -14.01 10.86 -76.20
CA SER A 113 -14.76 11.52 -77.26
C SER A 113 -15.67 12.62 -76.70
N VAL A 114 -16.44 12.32 -75.68
CA VAL A 114 -17.31 13.27 -74.97
C VAL A 114 -16.47 14.35 -74.29
N GLY A 115 -15.37 14.01 -73.66
CA GLY A 115 -14.44 14.96 -73.01
C GLY A 115 -13.84 15.99 -73.97
N LYS A 116 -13.66 15.65 -75.23
CA LYS A 116 -13.23 16.61 -76.26
C LYS A 116 -14.33 17.60 -76.67
N GLN A 117 -15.60 17.23 -76.60
CA GLN A 117 -16.74 18.01 -76.92
C GLN A 117 -17.21 18.85 -75.71
N TRP A 118 -17.17 18.32 -74.53
CA TRP A 118 -17.60 18.98 -73.32
C TRP A 118 -16.49 19.93 -72.78
N LYS A 119 -16.80 21.28 -72.84
CA LYS A 119 -15.88 22.34 -72.44
C LYS A 119 -16.54 23.30 -71.46
N ALA A 120 -17.56 22.86 -70.78
CA ALA A 120 -18.30 23.69 -69.83
C ALA A 120 -17.56 23.90 -68.54
N ALA A 121 -17.81 25.02 -67.86
CA ALA A 121 -17.44 25.12 -66.44
C ALA A 121 -18.28 24.15 -65.62
N VAL A 122 -17.72 23.58 -64.52
CA VAL A 122 -18.46 22.62 -63.70
C VAL A 122 -19.57 23.32 -62.93
N THR A 123 -20.80 23.08 -63.32
CA THR A 123 -22.04 23.51 -62.69
C THR A 123 -23.01 22.32 -62.66
N HIS A 124 -24.07 22.36 -61.88
CA HIS A 124 -25.10 21.33 -61.87
C HIS A 124 -25.62 21.01 -63.26
N ALA A 125 -26.03 22.10 -64.03
CA ALA A 125 -26.54 21.95 -65.39
C ALA A 125 -25.48 21.33 -66.32
N SER A 126 -24.24 21.75 -66.24
CA SER A 126 -23.18 21.20 -67.12
C SER A 126 -22.81 19.76 -66.80
N LEU A 127 -22.95 19.31 -65.55
CA LEU A 127 -22.79 17.91 -65.15
C LEU A 127 -23.95 17.06 -65.67
N GLU A 128 -25.17 17.53 -65.64
CA GLU A 128 -26.29 16.88 -66.27
C GLU A 128 -26.12 16.75 -67.78
N ASP A 129 -25.64 17.84 -68.44
CA ASP A 129 -25.30 17.78 -69.85
C ASP A 129 -24.23 16.76 -70.16
N LEU A 130 -23.17 16.70 -69.36
CA LEU A 130 -22.13 15.68 -69.49
C LEU A 130 -22.70 14.27 -69.36
N GLY A 131 -23.57 14.01 -68.36
CA GLY A 131 -24.20 12.71 -68.18
C GLY A 131 -25.08 12.32 -69.39
N ARG A 132 -25.84 13.32 -69.95
CA ARG A 132 -26.60 13.08 -71.15
C ARG A 132 -25.72 12.78 -72.35
N LEU A 133 -24.64 13.51 -72.55
CA LEU A 133 -23.66 13.23 -73.61
C LEU A 133 -22.97 11.81 -73.44
N ILE A 134 -22.67 11.41 -72.24
CA ILE A 134 -22.12 10.10 -71.91
C ILE A 134 -23.16 9.01 -72.29
N LYS A 135 -24.42 9.17 -71.91
CA LYS A 135 -25.48 8.22 -72.29
C LYS A 135 -25.63 8.12 -73.81
N GLN A 136 -25.49 9.22 -74.56
CA GLN A 136 -25.52 9.23 -76.00
C GLN A 136 -24.30 8.50 -76.66
N ASP A 137 -23.13 8.57 -76.04
CA ASP A 137 -21.91 7.98 -76.51
C ASP A 137 -21.83 6.48 -76.18
N MET A 138 -22.68 5.99 -75.29
CA MET A 138 -22.69 4.59 -74.85
C MET A 138 -23.37 3.65 -75.84
N PRO A 139 -22.90 2.38 -75.94
CA PRO A 139 -23.56 1.34 -76.69
C PRO A 139 -24.98 1.10 -76.18
N PRO A 140 -26.01 1.00 -77.05
CA PRO A 140 -27.41 0.79 -76.67
C PRO A 140 -27.69 -0.38 -75.72
N LYS A 141 -26.82 -1.36 -75.67
CA LYS A 141 -26.91 -2.54 -74.78
C LYS A 141 -26.57 -2.21 -73.34
N ARG A 142 -25.83 -1.18 -73.05
CA ARG A 142 -25.45 -0.73 -71.69
C ARG A 142 -26.42 0.26 -71.06
N LEU A 143 -27.20 0.97 -71.87
CA LEU A 143 -28.14 1.98 -71.40
C LEU A 143 -29.18 1.47 -70.37
N PRO A 144 -29.75 0.23 -70.48
CA PRO A 144 -30.68 -0.27 -69.50
C PRO A 144 -30.03 -0.63 -68.15
N GLU A 145 -28.69 -0.74 -68.07
CA GLU A 145 -27.93 -1.08 -66.89
C GLU A 145 -27.66 0.14 -66.01
N ILE A 146 -27.91 1.38 -66.50
CA ILE A 146 -27.62 2.64 -65.83
C ILE A 146 -28.86 3.11 -65.11
N SER A 147 -28.81 3.01 -63.79
CA SER A 147 -29.82 3.54 -62.87
C SER A 147 -29.48 4.97 -62.39
N GLU A 148 -28.28 5.49 -62.67
CA GLU A 148 -27.79 6.78 -62.20
C GLU A 148 -28.50 7.95 -62.95
N SER A 149 -28.70 9.06 -62.19
CA SER A 149 -29.12 10.32 -62.76
C SER A 149 -28.07 10.89 -63.71
N ASP A 150 -28.50 11.77 -64.66
CA ASP A 150 -27.54 12.40 -65.56
C ASP A 150 -26.49 13.20 -64.82
N PHE A 151 -26.85 13.88 -63.74
CA PHE A 151 -25.94 14.58 -62.86
C PHE A 151 -24.86 13.65 -62.27
N LEU A 152 -25.26 12.55 -61.62
CA LEU A 152 -24.36 11.61 -60.99
C LEU A 152 -23.45 10.90 -62.02
N LEU A 153 -24.01 10.57 -63.19
CA LEU A 153 -23.20 9.98 -64.27
C LEU A 153 -22.17 10.99 -64.78
N GLY A 154 -22.53 12.25 -64.92
CA GLY A 154 -21.59 13.32 -65.27
C GLY A 154 -20.50 13.48 -64.21
N PHE A 155 -20.86 13.57 -62.94
CA PHE A 155 -19.93 13.67 -61.85
C PHE A 155 -19.00 12.46 -61.75
N ASN A 156 -19.52 11.26 -61.79
CA ASN A 156 -18.73 10.03 -61.74
C ASN A 156 -17.76 9.88 -62.90
N ASN A 157 -17.87 10.63 -63.96
CA ASN A 157 -16.96 10.62 -65.08
C ASN A 157 -15.99 11.81 -65.15
N LEU A 158 -15.97 12.70 -64.12
CA LEU A 158 -14.94 13.70 -63.95
C LEU A 158 -13.75 13.14 -63.16
N ASN A 159 -12.55 13.56 -63.52
CA ASN A 159 -11.30 13.19 -62.90
C ASN A 159 -10.64 14.41 -62.27
N PHE A 160 -10.34 14.32 -60.95
CA PHE A 160 -9.65 15.37 -60.22
C PHE A 160 -8.17 14.96 -60.01
N ASN A 161 -7.28 15.92 -60.17
CA ASN A 161 -5.86 15.69 -59.95
C ASN A 161 -5.57 15.80 -58.44
N ASP A 162 -5.06 14.75 -57.82
CA ASP A 162 -4.76 14.66 -56.39
C ASP A 162 -3.67 15.68 -55.97
N GLN A 163 -2.61 15.87 -56.76
CA GLN A 163 -1.58 16.87 -56.46
C GLN A 163 -2.13 18.29 -56.44
N LYS A 164 -2.94 18.64 -57.45
CA LYS A 164 -3.61 19.95 -57.49
C LYS A 164 -4.54 20.13 -56.30
N LEU A 165 -5.24 19.09 -55.86
CA LEU A 165 -6.08 19.10 -54.65
C LEU A 165 -5.22 19.46 -53.42
N VAL A 166 -4.13 18.75 -53.19
CA VAL A 166 -3.24 18.97 -52.06
C VAL A 166 -2.61 20.36 -52.11
N ASP A 167 -2.09 20.77 -53.26
CA ASP A 167 -1.47 22.10 -53.45
C ASP A 167 -2.46 23.25 -53.11
N LEU A 168 -3.74 23.11 -53.47
CA LEU A 168 -4.78 24.09 -53.16
C LEU A 168 -5.14 24.11 -51.67
N LEU A 169 -5.07 22.98 -50.98
CA LEU A 169 -5.33 22.88 -49.52
C LEU A 169 -4.22 23.56 -48.72
N GLU A 170 -3.01 23.62 -49.21
CA GLU A 170 -1.88 24.26 -48.55
C GLU A 170 -1.87 25.81 -48.63
N ASN A 171 -2.87 26.43 -49.25
CA ASN A 171 -2.96 27.89 -49.32
C ASN A 171 -3.20 28.50 -47.92
N SER A 172 -2.86 29.77 -47.75
CA SER A 172 -2.94 30.48 -46.47
C SER A 172 -4.32 30.56 -45.81
N TYR A 173 -5.38 30.46 -46.59
CA TYR A 173 -6.78 30.50 -46.11
C TYR A 173 -7.23 29.17 -45.50
N LEU A 174 -6.73 28.04 -46.04
CA LEU A 174 -7.20 26.69 -45.76
C LEU A 174 -6.26 25.90 -44.87
N ARG A 175 -4.96 26.19 -44.91
CA ARG A 175 -3.92 25.47 -44.20
C ARG A 175 -4.24 25.32 -42.70
N GLY A 176 -4.25 24.05 -42.20
CA GLY A 176 -4.59 23.73 -40.82
C GLY A 176 -6.07 23.82 -40.47
N LYS A 177 -6.96 23.98 -41.48
CA LYS A 177 -8.40 24.07 -41.29
C LYS A 177 -9.17 22.99 -42.08
N TYR A 178 -8.55 21.86 -42.35
CA TYR A 178 -9.14 20.73 -43.04
C TYR A 178 -8.58 19.40 -42.54
N VAL A 179 -9.32 18.34 -42.80
CA VAL A 179 -8.92 16.96 -42.66
C VAL A 179 -9.20 16.22 -43.96
N THR A 180 -8.26 15.38 -44.40
CA THR A 180 -8.41 14.55 -45.60
C THR A 180 -8.75 13.12 -45.25
N ALA A 181 -9.60 12.46 -46.06
CA ALA A 181 -10.03 11.11 -45.81
C ALA A 181 -10.24 10.30 -47.10
N VAL A 182 -10.17 8.96 -46.96
CA VAL A 182 -10.61 8.01 -47.98
C VAL A 182 -11.70 7.09 -47.44
N GLY A 183 -12.62 6.67 -48.28
CA GLY A 183 -13.75 5.83 -47.89
C GLY A 183 -13.42 4.32 -47.93
N LYS A 184 -14.39 3.52 -47.53
CA LYS A 184 -14.28 2.05 -47.50
C LYS A 184 -13.97 1.44 -48.86
N ALA A 185 -14.53 1.96 -49.94
CA ALA A 185 -14.28 1.46 -51.25
C ALA A 185 -12.79 1.44 -51.62
N GLU A 186 -12.03 2.45 -51.16
CA GLU A 186 -10.63 2.68 -51.52
C GLU A 186 -9.69 1.74 -50.76
N TRP A 187 -10.01 1.28 -49.57
CA TRP A 187 -9.14 0.43 -48.79
C TRP A 187 -9.63 -1.02 -48.58
N ASP A 188 -10.91 -1.32 -48.67
CA ASP A 188 -11.47 -2.66 -48.44
C ASP A 188 -11.93 -3.39 -49.69
N GLN A 189 -12.63 -2.72 -50.63
CA GLN A 189 -13.20 -3.36 -51.80
C GLN A 189 -12.19 -3.77 -52.86
N TYR A 190 -11.05 -3.09 -52.90
CA TYR A 190 -10.00 -3.43 -53.89
C TYR A 190 -9.05 -4.46 -53.33
N GLY A 191 -8.57 -5.39 -54.21
CA GLY A 191 -7.57 -6.38 -53.81
C GLY A 191 -6.26 -5.76 -53.27
N TRP A 192 -5.57 -6.50 -52.44
CA TRP A 192 -4.29 -6.06 -51.86
C TRP A 192 -3.09 -6.72 -52.57
N ASN A 193 -3.31 -7.50 -53.64
CA ASN A 193 -2.30 -8.29 -54.35
C ASN A 193 -2.25 -7.96 -55.85
N ASP A 194 -2.81 -6.84 -56.28
CA ASP A 194 -2.85 -6.39 -57.68
C ASP A 194 -1.73 -5.38 -57.96
N HIS A 195 -1.61 -4.99 -59.25
CA HIS A 195 -0.57 -4.04 -59.68
C HIS A 195 -0.81 -2.61 -59.18
N SER A 196 -1.96 -2.32 -58.65
CA SER A 196 -2.33 -1.00 -58.14
C SER A 196 -2.05 -0.83 -56.63
N ILE A 197 -1.47 -1.84 -55.99
CA ILE A 197 -1.22 -1.83 -54.54
C ILE A 197 -0.37 -0.67 -54.08
N ALA A 198 0.64 -0.26 -54.88
CA ALA A 198 1.50 0.87 -54.52
C ALA A 198 0.72 2.18 -54.55
N GLU A 199 -0.14 2.39 -55.54
CA GLU A 199 -1.00 3.57 -55.67
C GLU A 199 -2.03 3.59 -54.53
N LYS A 200 -2.62 2.48 -54.23
CA LYS A 200 -3.58 2.31 -53.13
C LYS A 200 -2.93 2.61 -51.78
N LYS A 201 -1.78 2.04 -51.49
CA LYS A 201 -1.04 2.34 -50.24
C LYS A 201 -0.65 3.82 -50.17
N ASN A 202 -0.23 4.39 -51.27
CA ASN A 202 0.18 5.77 -51.32
C ASN A 202 -0.99 6.71 -51.00
N ILE A 203 -2.18 6.49 -51.58
CA ILE A 203 -3.34 7.35 -51.29
C ILE A 203 -3.83 7.18 -49.84
N ILE A 204 -3.87 5.94 -49.30
CA ILE A 204 -4.26 5.70 -47.90
C ILE A 204 -3.30 6.38 -46.93
N ASN A 205 -2.00 6.36 -47.23
CA ASN A 205 -0.98 6.99 -46.38
C ASN A 205 -0.92 8.53 -46.55
N SER A 206 -1.45 9.07 -47.64
CA SER A 206 -1.48 10.52 -47.85
C SER A 206 -2.62 11.24 -47.15
N VAL A 207 -3.62 10.50 -46.63
CA VAL A 207 -4.75 11.08 -45.88
C VAL A 207 -4.56 10.94 -44.36
N GLN A 208 -5.27 11.78 -43.63
CA GLN A 208 -5.21 11.78 -42.17
C GLN A 208 -6.06 10.66 -41.57
N VAL A 209 -7.19 10.32 -42.20
CA VAL A 209 -8.11 9.27 -41.73
C VAL A 209 -8.63 8.39 -42.86
N ALA A 210 -9.06 7.18 -42.54
CA ALA A 210 -9.86 6.32 -43.38
C ALA A 210 -11.29 6.19 -42.80
N PHE A 211 -12.29 6.12 -43.67
CA PHE A 211 -13.69 5.93 -43.27
C PHE A 211 -14.17 4.51 -43.52
N THR A 212 -15.07 4.04 -42.66
CA THR A 212 -15.86 2.83 -42.92
C THR A 212 -17.30 3.06 -42.43
N ALA A 213 -18.26 2.42 -43.09
CA ALA A 213 -19.61 2.24 -42.58
C ALA A 213 -19.75 0.75 -42.20
N SER A 214 -19.51 0.43 -40.93
CA SER A 214 -19.50 -0.95 -40.44
C SER A 214 -20.89 -1.37 -40.00
N ALA A 215 -21.25 -2.64 -40.24
CA ALA A 215 -22.50 -3.21 -39.75
C ALA A 215 -22.46 -3.44 -38.23
N ASP A 216 -21.30 -3.81 -37.72
CA ASP A 216 -21.04 -4.15 -36.32
C ASP A 216 -19.55 -3.90 -35.94
N LEU A 217 -19.26 -3.97 -34.64
CA LEU A 217 -17.93 -3.76 -34.09
C LEU A 217 -16.92 -4.76 -34.65
N ALA A 218 -17.30 -6.04 -34.79
CA ALA A 218 -16.40 -7.07 -35.30
C ALA A 218 -15.99 -6.79 -36.76
N SER A 219 -16.87 -6.20 -37.56
CA SER A 219 -16.56 -5.78 -38.94
C SER A 219 -15.62 -4.59 -38.99
N PHE A 220 -15.74 -3.68 -38.03
CA PHE A 220 -14.82 -2.55 -37.87
C PHE A 220 -13.42 -3.05 -37.47
N GLU A 221 -13.33 -3.91 -36.45
CA GLU A 221 -12.06 -4.45 -35.96
C GLU A 221 -11.32 -5.22 -37.07
N ARG A 222 -12.02 -6.07 -37.83
CA ARG A 222 -11.41 -6.74 -39.00
C ARG A 222 -10.87 -5.75 -40.04
N GLY A 223 -11.58 -4.65 -40.24
CA GLY A 223 -11.14 -3.59 -41.16
C GLY A 223 -9.84 -2.93 -40.67
N ARG A 224 -9.78 -2.56 -39.42
CA ARG A 224 -8.62 -1.95 -38.80
C ARG A 224 -7.41 -2.89 -38.76
N ASP A 225 -7.61 -4.14 -38.35
CA ASP A 225 -6.57 -5.17 -38.36
C ASP A 225 -5.99 -5.38 -39.77
N ARG A 226 -6.81 -5.22 -40.82
CA ARG A 226 -6.35 -5.32 -42.18
C ARG A 226 -5.45 -4.15 -42.56
N LEU A 227 -5.82 -2.92 -42.22
CA LEU A 227 -4.98 -1.75 -42.46
C LEU A 227 -3.63 -1.85 -41.72
N GLN A 228 -3.65 -2.32 -40.47
CA GLN A 228 -2.43 -2.58 -39.68
C GLN A 228 -1.52 -3.64 -40.32
N ARG A 229 -2.09 -4.78 -40.75
CA ARG A 229 -1.33 -5.84 -41.41
C ARG A 229 -0.69 -5.36 -42.72
N GLU A 230 -1.38 -4.48 -43.43
CA GLU A 230 -0.86 -3.90 -44.68
C GLU A 230 0.12 -2.75 -44.46
N CYS A 231 0.38 -2.38 -43.19
CA CYS A 231 1.28 -1.28 -42.82
C CYS A 231 0.92 0.05 -43.48
N VAL A 232 -0.36 0.38 -43.49
CA VAL A 232 -0.89 1.68 -43.97
C VAL A 232 -1.55 2.44 -42.82
N ASN A 233 -2.02 3.66 -43.08
CA ASN A 233 -2.75 4.46 -42.10
C ASN A 233 -3.96 3.70 -41.57
N ASP A 234 -3.93 3.36 -40.27
CA ASP A 234 -4.94 2.58 -39.58
C ASP A 234 -5.89 3.45 -38.70
N ARG A 235 -5.82 4.78 -38.85
CA ARG A 235 -6.78 5.71 -38.21
C ARG A 235 -8.13 5.60 -38.92
N LEU A 236 -8.84 4.53 -38.56
CA LEU A 236 -10.12 4.18 -39.15
C LEU A 236 -11.24 4.76 -38.29
N PHE A 237 -12.13 5.55 -38.92
CA PHE A 237 -13.34 6.08 -38.28
C PHE A 237 -14.57 5.34 -38.83
N ASP A 238 -15.44 4.92 -37.92
CA ASP A 238 -16.75 4.44 -38.33
C ASP A 238 -17.67 5.65 -38.54
N CYS A 239 -18.29 5.73 -39.68
CA CYS A 239 -19.27 6.78 -40.02
C CYS A 239 -20.53 6.15 -40.59
N SER A 240 -21.63 6.88 -40.60
CA SER A 240 -22.89 6.37 -41.13
C SER A 240 -22.90 6.17 -42.62
N ASP A 241 -22.13 6.94 -43.40
CA ASP A 241 -22.18 7.01 -44.85
C ASP A 241 -23.66 7.02 -45.34
N ALA A 242 -24.43 7.91 -44.72
CA ALA A 242 -25.88 7.81 -44.69
C ALA A 242 -26.52 8.17 -46.04
N HIS A 243 -27.26 7.23 -46.60
CA HIS A 243 -28.06 7.39 -47.83
C HIS A 243 -29.55 7.15 -47.55
N THR A 244 -29.90 6.75 -46.33
CA THR A 244 -31.29 6.44 -45.94
C THR A 244 -31.62 7.06 -44.56
N TYR A 245 -32.90 7.21 -44.26
CA TYR A 245 -33.38 7.73 -42.99
C TYR A 245 -33.03 6.80 -41.82
N SER A 246 -33.01 7.33 -40.61
CA SER A 246 -32.64 6.63 -39.38
C SER A 246 -33.45 5.37 -39.07
N GLY A 247 -34.73 5.33 -39.48
CA GLY A 247 -35.62 4.19 -39.35
C GLY A 247 -35.43 3.07 -40.40
N SER A 248 -34.47 3.21 -41.34
CA SER A 248 -34.15 2.18 -42.33
C SER A 248 -33.44 0.98 -41.70
N PRO A 249 -33.66 -0.27 -42.18
CA PRO A 249 -32.88 -1.42 -41.77
C PRO A 249 -31.47 -1.48 -42.37
N GLU A 250 -31.19 -0.61 -43.35
CA GLU A 250 -29.91 -0.58 -44.05
C GLU A 250 -28.79 -0.08 -43.12
N LYS A 251 -27.56 -0.49 -43.39
CA LYS A 251 -26.39 -0.06 -42.62
C LYS A 251 -26.03 1.40 -42.87
N ASP A 252 -26.31 1.92 -44.04
CA ASP A 252 -26.07 3.30 -44.48
C ASP A 252 -27.26 4.26 -44.14
N ARG A 253 -27.79 4.11 -42.93
CA ARG A 253 -28.82 4.96 -42.36
C ARG A 253 -28.26 6.06 -41.47
N LEU A 254 -28.96 7.15 -41.34
CA LEU A 254 -28.63 8.21 -40.38
C LEU A 254 -28.51 7.61 -38.94
N GLY A 255 -27.51 8.08 -38.22
CA GLY A 255 -27.28 7.65 -36.84
C GLY A 255 -26.59 6.26 -36.63
N ASN A 256 -26.31 5.54 -37.72
CA ASN A 256 -25.57 4.28 -37.66
C ASN A 256 -24.07 4.53 -37.60
N CYS A 257 -23.55 4.90 -36.42
CA CYS A 257 -22.14 5.17 -36.20
C CYS A 257 -21.72 4.62 -34.85
N LEU A 258 -20.60 3.89 -34.80
CA LEU A 258 -20.01 3.32 -33.58
C LEU A 258 -18.83 4.14 -33.07
N CYS A 259 -18.47 5.23 -33.76
CA CYS A 259 -17.31 6.03 -33.46
C CYS A 259 -17.63 7.16 -32.46
N TRP A 260 -16.91 7.22 -31.38
CA TRP A 260 -16.97 8.27 -30.36
C TRP A 260 -15.65 9.01 -30.35
N VAL A 261 -15.72 10.33 -30.41
CA VAL A 261 -14.55 11.21 -30.40
C VAL A 261 -14.52 11.96 -29.07
N LYS A 262 -13.37 11.92 -28.42
CA LYS A 262 -13.12 12.63 -27.17
C LYS A 262 -12.44 13.96 -27.49
N GLY A 263 -13.19 15.03 -27.42
CA GLY A 263 -12.74 16.39 -27.71
C GLY A 263 -13.91 17.33 -27.89
N ASP A 264 -13.63 18.60 -28.12
CA ASP A 264 -14.67 19.58 -28.47
C ASP A 264 -15.37 19.18 -29.77
N PRO A 265 -16.67 19.45 -29.89
CA PRO A 265 -17.44 19.13 -31.11
C PRO A 265 -17.12 20.11 -32.27
N THR A 266 -15.84 20.19 -32.65
CA THR A 266 -15.29 21.07 -33.70
C THR A 266 -14.30 20.32 -34.58
N LEU A 267 -13.89 20.95 -35.71
CA LEU A 267 -12.79 20.39 -36.49
C LEU A 267 -11.50 20.30 -35.66
N ASN A 268 -11.21 21.26 -34.80
CA ASN A 268 -10.00 21.23 -33.95
C ASN A 268 -10.01 20.03 -33.00
N GLY A 269 -11.17 19.72 -32.38
CA GLY A 269 -11.32 18.52 -31.56
C GLY A 269 -11.12 17.24 -32.37
N LEU A 270 -11.65 17.16 -33.59
CA LEU A 270 -11.40 16.03 -34.51
C LEU A 270 -9.92 15.93 -34.88
N MET A 271 -9.24 17.02 -35.17
CA MET A 271 -7.81 17.03 -35.50
C MET A 271 -6.94 16.54 -34.31
N LEU A 272 -7.28 16.95 -33.10
CA LEU A 272 -6.61 16.47 -31.88
C LEU A 272 -6.86 14.96 -31.69
N ALA A 273 -8.09 14.51 -31.91
CA ALA A 273 -8.42 13.08 -31.82
C ALA A 273 -7.71 12.24 -32.87
N ILE A 274 -7.51 12.75 -34.08
CA ILE A 274 -6.73 12.09 -35.12
C ILE A 274 -5.25 11.98 -34.72
N LYS A 275 -4.71 13.03 -34.12
CA LYS A 275 -3.31 13.07 -33.68
C LYS A 275 -3.05 12.11 -32.52
N ASP A 276 -3.98 12.00 -31.59
CA ASP A 276 -3.91 11.12 -30.41
C ASP A 276 -4.98 10.01 -30.49
N TYR A 277 -5.03 9.34 -31.65
CA TYR A 277 -6.09 8.40 -32.02
C TYR A 277 -6.37 7.30 -30.98
N PRO A 278 -5.36 6.63 -30.41
CA PRO A 278 -5.60 5.53 -29.45
C PRO A 278 -6.29 5.98 -28.17
N GLU A 279 -6.08 7.22 -27.74
CA GLU A 279 -6.60 7.75 -26.47
C GLU A 279 -7.94 8.50 -26.65
N ARG A 280 -8.20 9.04 -27.86
CA ARG A 280 -9.31 9.96 -28.10
C ARG A 280 -10.39 9.42 -29.03
N VAL A 281 -10.18 8.25 -29.63
CA VAL A 281 -11.19 7.61 -30.49
C VAL A 281 -11.56 6.26 -29.92
N PHE A 282 -12.80 6.14 -29.52
CA PHE A 282 -13.39 4.87 -29.07
C PHE A 282 -14.41 4.39 -30.11
N VAL A 283 -14.36 3.10 -30.45
CA VAL A 283 -15.33 2.47 -31.34
C VAL A 283 -16.09 1.39 -30.60
N GLY A 284 -17.40 1.54 -30.54
CA GLY A 284 -18.28 0.66 -29.77
C GLY A 284 -19.60 1.34 -29.42
N VAL A 285 -20.44 0.62 -28.70
CA VAL A 285 -21.78 1.12 -28.36
C VAL A 285 -21.74 2.35 -27.47
N ARG A 286 -20.86 2.33 -26.43
CA ARG A 286 -20.74 3.45 -25.49
C ARG A 286 -19.34 3.41 -24.82
N PRO A 287 -18.65 4.55 -24.70
CA PRO A 287 -17.34 4.63 -24.05
C PRO A 287 -17.37 4.18 -22.59
N PRO A 288 -16.29 3.54 -22.09
CA PRO A 288 -16.18 3.09 -20.71
C PRO A 288 -16.41 4.22 -19.69
N LEU A 289 -15.88 5.42 -19.94
CA LEU A 289 -16.05 6.57 -19.06
C LEU A 289 -17.53 6.93 -18.84
N LEU A 290 -18.33 6.96 -19.91
CA LEU A 290 -19.75 7.28 -19.79
C LEU A 290 -20.51 6.19 -19.01
N ASN A 291 -20.12 4.92 -19.17
CA ASN A 291 -20.66 3.84 -18.36
C ASN A 291 -20.28 3.98 -16.88
N ASP A 292 -19.06 4.43 -16.58
CA ASP A 292 -18.59 4.67 -15.22
C ASP A 292 -19.30 5.86 -14.57
N LEU A 293 -19.55 6.93 -15.31
CA LEU A 293 -20.34 8.08 -14.84
C LEU A 293 -21.77 7.66 -14.45
N ASP A 294 -22.40 6.77 -15.22
CA ASP A 294 -23.74 6.27 -14.91
C ASP A 294 -23.73 5.31 -13.69
N ARG A 295 -22.69 4.49 -13.53
CA ARG A 295 -22.56 3.52 -12.44
C ARG A 295 -22.13 4.14 -11.11
N ARG A 296 -21.27 5.15 -11.16
CA ARG A 296 -20.62 5.75 -9.99
C ARG A 296 -20.71 7.28 -10.01
N PRO A 297 -21.92 7.87 -10.22
CA PRO A 297 -22.07 9.32 -10.42
C PRO A 297 -21.63 10.14 -9.19
N ALA A 298 -21.65 9.57 -7.99
CA ALA A 298 -21.20 10.22 -6.76
C ALA A 298 -19.67 10.33 -6.63
N LYS A 299 -18.91 9.74 -7.55
CA LYS A 299 -17.43 9.77 -7.57
C LYS A 299 -16.85 10.82 -8.51
N TYR A 300 -17.68 11.56 -9.20
CA TYR A 300 -17.27 12.57 -10.15
C TYR A 300 -17.91 13.91 -9.84
N ILE A 301 -17.09 14.93 -9.66
CA ILE A 301 -17.54 16.31 -9.50
C ILE A 301 -17.90 16.83 -10.87
N ARG A 302 -19.15 17.24 -11.06
CA ARG A 302 -19.65 17.84 -12.30
C ARG A 302 -19.35 19.33 -12.39
N ARG A 303 -19.36 20.04 -11.23
CA ARG A 303 -19.26 21.51 -11.19
C ARG A 303 -18.83 21.98 -9.82
N ILE A 304 -18.03 23.03 -9.78
CA ILE A 304 -17.75 23.83 -8.59
C ILE A 304 -18.41 25.21 -8.70
N ARG A 305 -19.09 25.64 -7.65
CA ARG A 305 -19.55 27.01 -7.48
C ARG A 305 -18.98 27.61 -6.22
N ILE A 306 -18.53 28.85 -6.32
CA ILE A 306 -18.08 29.61 -5.15
C ILE A 306 -18.66 31.02 -5.27
N ASP A 307 -19.36 31.47 -4.23
CA ASP A 307 -19.94 32.81 -4.22
C ASP A 307 -19.99 33.38 -2.79
N ARG A 308 -20.39 34.62 -2.70
CA ARG A 308 -20.64 35.31 -1.43
C ARG A 308 -21.77 34.65 -0.67
N ARG A 309 -21.58 34.55 0.63
CA ARG A 309 -22.68 34.21 1.53
C ARG A 309 -23.64 35.40 1.66
N PRO A 310 -24.95 35.16 1.56
CA PRO A 310 -25.96 36.23 1.64
C PRO A 310 -25.97 37.00 2.96
N ASP A 311 -25.55 36.33 4.05
CA ASP A 311 -25.51 36.86 5.43
C ASP A 311 -24.22 37.61 5.77
N ARG A 312 -23.29 37.74 4.82
CA ARG A 312 -21.96 38.33 5.03
C ARG A 312 -21.61 39.38 3.98
N SER A 313 -20.77 40.32 4.35
CA SER A 313 -20.27 41.38 3.45
C SER A 313 -18.74 41.47 3.57
N PRO A 314 -18.01 40.49 2.99
CA PRO A 314 -16.57 40.49 3.03
C PRO A 314 -15.99 41.65 2.21
N SER A 315 -14.78 42.09 2.56
CA SER A 315 -14.03 43.04 1.76
C SER A 315 -13.50 42.39 0.50
N GLY A 316 -13.64 43.10 -0.64
CA GLY A 316 -13.20 42.57 -1.94
C GLY A 316 -14.20 41.61 -2.62
N LYS A 317 -13.94 41.30 -3.88
CA LYS A 317 -14.83 40.49 -4.71
C LYS A 317 -14.42 39.02 -4.76
N TRP A 318 -13.16 38.73 -4.56
CA TRP A 318 -12.54 37.36 -4.55
C TRP A 318 -13.28 36.37 -5.48
N PHE A 319 -14.07 35.47 -4.92
CA PHE A 319 -14.76 34.39 -5.63
C PHE A 319 -16.16 34.69 -6.15
N VAL A 320 -16.54 35.97 -6.26
CA VAL A 320 -17.90 36.33 -6.71
C VAL A 320 -18.20 35.79 -8.12
N GLY A 321 -19.22 34.95 -8.21
CA GLY A 321 -19.72 34.40 -9.47
C GLY A 321 -18.85 33.33 -10.08
N VAL A 322 -18.07 32.61 -9.31
CA VAL A 322 -17.30 31.44 -9.78
C VAL A 322 -18.26 30.28 -10.02
N ASP A 323 -18.37 29.84 -11.26
CA ASP A 323 -19.19 28.71 -11.68
C ASP A 323 -18.46 27.96 -12.81
N ILE A 324 -17.85 26.82 -12.49
CA ILE A 324 -16.94 26.08 -13.38
C ILE A 324 -17.42 24.65 -13.52
N PRO A 325 -17.83 24.21 -14.73
CA PRO A 325 -18.02 22.79 -15.01
C PRO A 325 -16.66 22.07 -14.96
N LEU A 326 -16.64 20.83 -14.51
CA LEU A 326 -15.42 20.02 -14.38
C LEU A 326 -15.53 18.76 -15.23
N ASN A 327 -14.50 18.50 -16.03
CA ASN A 327 -14.36 17.28 -16.79
C ASN A 327 -14.13 16.07 -15.85
N PRO A 328 -14.72 14.90 -16.12
CA PRO A 328 -14.60 13.73 -15.26
C PRO A 328 -13.24 13.02 -15.28
N GLU A 329 -12.31 13.41 -16.16
CA GLU A 329 -10.98 12.82 -16.23
C GLU A 329 -9.92 13.77 -15.67
N LEU A 330 -9.04 14.32 -16.53
CA LEU A 330 -7.93 15.17 -16.13
C LEU A 330 -8.25 16.64 -16.36
N VAL A 331 -8.23 17.42 -15.29
CA VAL A 331 -8.37 18.87 -15.30
C VAL A 331 -7.07 19.52 -14.87
N ALA A 332 -6.48 20.37 -15.70
CA ALA A 332 -5.29 21.13 -15.36
C ALA A 332 -5.62 22.60 -15.08
N VAL A 333 -5.24 23.06 -13.90
CA VAL A 333 -5.43 24.46 -13.47
C VAL A 333 -4.11 25.19 -13.67
N ILE A 334 -4.12 26.19 -14.56
CA ILE A 334 -2.94 26.96 -14.94
C ILE A 334 -3.12 28.45 -14.65
N GLY A 335 -2.05 29.19 -14.63
CA GLY A 335 -2.03 30.64 -14.38
C GLY A 335 -0.74 31.08 -13.72
N ASN A 336 -0.46 32.37 -13.70
CA ASN A 336 0.73 32.92 -13.07
C ASN A 336 0.72 32.72 -11.55
N ARG A 337 1.87 32.90 -10.89
CA ARG A 337 1.95 32.81 -9.43
C ARG A 337 1.05 33.84 -8.75
N GLY A 338 0.31 33.39 -7.73
CA GLY A 338 -0.59 34.24 -6.95
C GLY A 338 -1.93 34.58 -7.62
N MET A 339 -2.29 33.90 -8.74
CA MET A 339 -3.55 34.16 -9.48
C MET A 339 -4.74 33.29 -9.03
N GLY A 340 -4.62 32.52 -7.93
CA GLY A 340 -5.74 31.81 -7.33
C GLY A 340 -5.87 30.32 -7.70
N LYS A 341 -4.83 29.69 -8.26
CA LYS A 341 -4.85 28.26 -8.61
C LYS A 341 -5.08 27.37 -7.39
N SER A 342 -4.20 27.46 -6.38
CA SER A 342 -4.33 26.70 -5.13
C SER A 342 -5.60 27.06 -4.37
N ALA A 343 -6.08 28.32 -4.53
CA ALA A 343 -7.33 28.75 -3.93
C ALA A 343 -8.54 27.95 -4.43
N LEU A 344 -8.57 27.62 -5.72
CA LEU A 344 -9.62 26.79 -6.30
C LEU A 344 -9.56 25.36 -5.75
N LEU A 345 -8.36 24.74 -5.70
CA LEU A 345 -8.20 23.39 -5.18
C LEU A 345 -8.54 23.32 -3.68
N ASP A 346 -8.08 24.27 -2.89
CA ASP A 346 -8.39 24.34 -1.45
C ASP A 346 -9.89 24.44 -1.21
N ALA A 347 -10.62 25.24 -2.03
CA ALA A 347 -12.07 25.37 -1.93
C ALA A 347 -12.78 24.05 -2.30
N ILE A 348 -12.33 23.34 -3.33
CA ILE A 348 -12.85 22.01 -3.70
C ILE A 348 -12.56 21.00 -2.59
N ALA A 349 -11.33 21.00 -2.06
CA ALA A 349 -10.92 20.10 -0.99
C ALA A 349 -11.77 20.27 0.27
N LEU A 350 -12.03 21.50 0.67
CA LEU A 350 -12.88 21.80 1.81
C LEU A 350 -14.34 21.39 1.56
N ALA A 351 -14.89 21.74 0.40
CA ALA A 351 -16.28 21.40 0.04
C ALA A 351 -16.50 19.90 -0.14
N GLY A 352 -15.46 19.15 -0.50
CA GLY A 352 -15.44 17.69 -0.56
C GLY A 352 -15.04 17.00 0.74
N ASN A 353 -14.93 17.74 1.84
CA ASN A 353 -14.57 17.25 3.17
C ASN A 353 -13.25 16.46 3.17
N SER A 354 -12.19 17.00 2.56
CA SER A 354 -10.86 16.39 2.63
C SER A 354 -10.33 16.39 4.07
N PRO A 355 -9.70 15.29 4.56
CA PRO A 355 -9.21 15.19 5.93
C PRO A 355 -7.99 16.08 6.21
N ARG A 356 -7.52 16.85 5.25
CA ARG A 356 -6.40 17.79 5.45
C ARG A 356 -6.80 18.92 6.37
N ARG A 357 -5.92 19.23 7.32
CA ARG A 357 -6.16 20.35 8.25
C ARG A 357 -6.14 21.68 7.48
N ALA A 358 -6.95 22.62 7.94
CA ALA A 358 -6.98 23.96 7.35
C ALA A 358 -5.61 24.66 7.33
N GLU A 359 -4.73 24.28 8.25
CA GLU A 359 -3.35 24.79 8.36
C GLU A 359 -2.43 24.26 7.24
N GLU A 360 -2.77 23.13 6.63
CA GLU A 360 -2.08 22.55 5.49
C GLU A 360 -2.54 23.16 4.17
N LEU A 361 -3.73 23.78 4.14
CA LEU A 361 -4.31 24.44 2.97
C LEU A 361 -3.75 25.86 2.85
N SER A 362 -2.75 26.05 2.01
CA SER A 362 -1.93 27.26 1.96
C SER A 362 -2.72 28.56 1.75
N PHE A 363 -3.69 28.55 0.83
CA PHE A 363 -4.56 29.70 0.58
C PHE A 363 -5.59 29.89 1.67
N LEU A 364 -6.33 28.88 2.06
CA LEU A 364 -7.36 28.99 3.09
C LEU A 364 -6.79 29.39 4.44
N LYS A 365 -5.59 28.95 4.80
CA LYS A 365 -4.87 29.41 5.98
C LYS A 365 -4.70 30.93 5.98
N GLN A 366 -4.17 31.48 4.87
CA GLN A 366 -3.98 32.93 4.74
C GLN A 366 -5.32 33.67 4.69
N PHE A 367 -6.31 33.13 4.00
CA PHE A 367 -7.61 33.73 3.81
C PHE A 367 -8.44 33.78 5.11
N ARG A 368 -8.26 32.82 6.02
CA ARG A 368 -8.84 32.77 7.36
C ARG A 368 -8.15 33.70 8.34
N THR A 369 -6.83 33.85 8.24
CA THR A 369 -6.04 34.74 9.15
C THR A 369 -6.04 36.18 8.68
N ALA A 370 -6.54 36.47 7.50
CA ALA A 370 -6.69 37.83 6.99
C ALA A 370 -7.62 38.68 7.90
N PRO A 371 -7.37 40.01 8.02
CA PRO A 371 -8.23 40.86 8.80
C PRO A 371 -9.71 40.73 8.41
N GLY A 372 -10.57 40.46 9.38
CA GLY A 372 -12.00 40.26 9.18
C GLY A 372 -12.42 38.84 8.76
N ASN A 373 -11.53 37.85 8.82
CA ASN A 373 -11.79 36.48 8.42
C ASN A 373 -12.52 36.40 7.09
N LEU A 374 -11.82 36.72 5.99
CA LEU A 374 -12.40 36.82 4.66
C LEU A 374 -13.05 35.49 4.21
N ALA A 375 -12.54 34.37 4.71
CA ALA A 375 -13.05 33.05 4.38
C ALA A 375 -14.51 32.84 4.78
N ASP A 376 -14.95 33.41 5.90
CA ASP A 376 -16.36 33.31 6.32
C ASP A 376 -17.34 34.06 5.41
N GLY A 377 -16.85 34.93 4.56
CA GLY A 377 -17.65 35.70 3.61
C GLY A 377 -18.04 34.92 2.35
N PHE A 378 -17.44 33.79 2.11
CA PHE A 378 -17.65 32.98 0.90
C PHE A 378 -17.99 31.54 1.24
N ALA A 379 -18.71 30.87 0.33
CA ALA A 379 -19.02 29.47 0.45
C ALA A 379 -18.84 28.76 -0.90
N ALA A 380 -18.38 27.52 -0.82
CA ALA A 380 -18.21 26.64 -1.99
C ALA A 380 -19.25 25.52 -1.98
N SER A 381 -19.71 25.11 -3.16
CA SER A 381 -20.57 23.94 -3.33
C SER A 381 -20.12 23.11 -4.52
N LEU A 382 -20.18 21.78 -4.36
CA LEU A 382 -19.84 20.81 -5.40
C LEU A 382 -21.11 20.14 -5.93
N ASP A 383 -21.41 20.34 -7.21
CA ASP A 383 -22.40 19.51 -7.88
C ASP A 383 -21.72 18.22 -8.34
N TRP A 384 -22.25 17.10 -7.92
CA TRP A 384 -21.80 15.79 -8.37
C TRP A 384 -22.60 15.33 -9.59
N HIS A 385 -22.11 14.33 -10.33
CA HIS A 385 -22.91 13.72 -11.38
C HIS A 385 -24.16 13.00 -10.82
N ALA A 386 -24.11 12.59 -9.54
CA ALA A 386 -25.31 12.20 -8.81
C ALA A 386 -26.27 13.41 -8.66
N ALA A 387 -27.57 13.15 -8.76
CA ALA A 387 -28.60 14.18 -8.60
C ALA A 387 -28.84 14.53 -7.12
N GLU A 388 -27.79 14.78 -6.36
CA GLU A 388 -27.86 15.23 -4.96
C GLU A 388 -27.87 16.77 -4.91
N ALA A 389 -28.58 17.32 -3.94
CA ALA A 389 -28.49 18.74 -3.67
C ALA A 389 -27.09 19.11 -3.20
N ALA A 390 -26.50 20.13 -3.80
CA ALA A 390 -25.17 20.59 -3.40
C ALA A 390 -25.24 21.31 -2.06
N ASP A 391 -24.55 20.78 -1.04
CA ASP A 391 -24.37 21.48 0.22
C ASP A 391 -23.39 22.63 0.04
N SER A 392 -23.76 23.78 0.58
CA SER A 392 -22.93 24.99 0.55
C SER A 392 -22.05 25.05 1.80
N VAL A 393 -20.76 24.87 1.63
CA VAL A 393 -19.77 24.83 2.73
C VAL A 393 -19.07 26.20 2.81
N PRO A 394 -19.16 26.92 3.95
CA PRO A 394 -18.40 28.13 4.16
C PRO A 394 -16.89 27.88 4.12
N LEU A 395 -16.12 28.74 3.44
CA LEU A 395 -14.66 28.60 3.34
C LEU A 395 -13.95 28.78 4.70
N GLY A 396 -14.62 29.35 5.70
CA GLY A 396 -14.18 29.43 7.09
C GLY A 396 -14.33 28.12 7.88
N SER A 397 -15.07 27.13 7.34
CA SER A 397 -15.33 25.85 8.03
C SER A 397 -14.07 24.98 8.12
N SER A 398 -14.06 24.08 9.09
CA SER A 398 -13.02 23.04 9.22
C SER A 398 -13.53 21.70 8.68
N TYR A 399 -12.62 20.75 8.49
CA TYR A 399 -12.94 19.36 8.22
C TYR A 399 -13.89 18.78 9.29
N ASP A 400 -14.89 18.06 8.85
CA ASP A 400 -15.85 17.37 9.71
C ASP A 400 -15.52 15.87 9.75
N PRO A 401 -14.97 15.36 10.88
CA PRO A 401 -14.62 13.94 11.01
C PRO A 401 -15.83 13.00 11.03
N THR A 402 -17.05 13.54 11.22
CA THR A 402 -18.28 12.73 11.24
C THR A 402 -18.86 12.49 9.84
N SER A 403 -18.42 13.26 8.85
CA SER A 403 -18.85 13.16 7.46
C SER A 403 -17.78 12.46 6.61
N PRO A 404 -18.16 11.63 5.63
CA PRO A 404 -17.18 10.95 4.78
C PRO A 404 -16.38 11.95 3.94
N SER A 405 -15.09 11.67 3.78
CA SER A 405 -14.25 12.38 2.82
C SER A 405 -14.65 11.96 1.40
N ARG A 406 -15.00 12.92 0.56
CA ARG A 406 -15.45 12.70 -0.82
C ARG A 406 -14.37 13.04 -1.85
N VAL A 407 -13.28 13.68 -1.43
CA VAL A 407 -12.13 14.03 -2.28
C VAL A 407 -10.83 13.77 -1.53
N LYS A 408 -9.78 13.41 -2.27
CA LYS A 408 -8.43 13.31 -1.74
C LYS A 408 -7.61 14.50 -2.22
N HIS A 409 -6.95 15.22 -1.31
CA HIS A 409 -6.17 16.39 -1.64
C HIS A 409 -4.71 16.25 -1.20
N LEU A 410 -3.80 16.54 -2.12
CA LEU A 410 -2.36 16.66 -1.90
C LEU A 410 -1.99 18.14 -2.08
N PRO A 411 -1.96 18.94 -0.99
CA PRO A 411 -1.69 20.36 -1.08
C PRO A 411 -0.23 20.65 -1.42
N GLN A 412 0.05 21.86 -1.89
CA GLN A 412 1.40 22.35 -2.13
C GLN A 412 2.29 22.14 -0.90
N HIS A 413 3.53 21.76 -1.08
CA HIS A 413 4.51 21.41 -0.03
C HIS A 413 4.18 20.20 0.85
N PHE A 414 3.04 19.53 0.65
CA PHE A 414 2.72 18.32 1.41
C PHE A 414 3.80 17.24 1.19
N ILE A 415 4.19 17.06 -0.06
CA ILE A 415 5.24 16.10 -0.44
C ILE A 415 6.57 16.47 0.22
N ASP A 416 6.89 17.77 0.27
CA ASP A 416 8.10 18.27 0.93
C ASP A 416 8.09 18.00 2.43
N LEU A 417 6.99 18.26 3.08
CA LEU A 417 6.84 18.02 4.52
C LEU A 417 7.05 16.53 4.82
N VAL A 418 6.33 15.66 4.11
CA VAL A 418 6.42 14.20 4.31
C VAL A 418 7.79 13.63 3.95
N CYS A 419 8.48 14.19 2.93
CA CYS A 419 9.78 13.68 2.49
C CYS A 419 10.97 14.23 3.26
N ASN A 420 10.86 15.41 3.88
CA ASN A 420 11.94 16.07 4.63
C ASN A 420 11.83 15.87 6.15
N ASP A 421 10.63 15.57 6.68
CA ASP A 421 10.44 15.17 8.07
C ASP A 421 10.96 13.75 8.31
N GLU A 422 11.06 13.36 9.59
CA GLU A 422 11.54 12.05 9.99
C GLU A 422 10.79 10.93 9.26
N VAL A 423 11.46 9.82 9.01
CA VAL A 423 11.02 8.66 8.22
C VAL A 423 9.59 8.18 8.57
N ASP A 424 9.16 8.42 9.79
CA ASP A 424 7.89 7.93 10.34
C ASP A 424 6.64 8.47 9.61
N GLN A 425 6.60 9.75 9.23
CA GLN A 425 5.43 10.32 8.52
C GLN A 425 5.28 9.79 7.09
N PHE A 426 6.40 9.53 6.44
CA PHE A 426 6.40 8.94 5.11
C PHE A 426 5.88 7.50 5.15
N GLU A 427 6.33 6.73 6.14
CA GLU A 427 5.88 5.36 6.34
C GLU A 427 4.37 5.31 6.65
N GLU A 428 3.85 6.19 7.49
CA GLU A 428 2.41 6.31 7.78
C GLU A 428 1.57 6.59 6.51
N GLU A 429 2.03 7.46 5.63
CA GLU A 429 1.31 7.74 4.37
C GLU A 429 1.32 6.53 3.42
N ILE A 430 2.43 5.80 3.36
CA ILE A 430 2.50 4.54 2.60
C ILE A 430 1.57 3.48 3.19
N GLU A 431 1.58 3.32 4.51
CA GLU A 431 0.70 2.37 5.19
C GLU A 431 -0.79 2.68 4.93
N ARG A 432 -1.16 3.96 4.88
CA ARG A 432 -2.54 4.37 4.55
C ARG A 432 -2.93 3.95 3.15
N VAL A 433 -2.03 4.12 2.16
CA VAL A 433 -2.27 3.68 0.79
C VAL A 433 -2.32 2.15 0.72
N VAL A 434 -1.42 1.44 1.40
CA VAL A 434 -1.45 -0.02 1.48
C VAL A 434 -2.76 -0.52 2.09
N PHE A 435 -3.23 0.12 3.16
CA PHE A 435 -4.49 -0.24 3.80
C PHE A 435 -5.70 -0.11 2.86
N SER A 436 -5.66 0.83 1.90
CA SER A 436 -6.70 0.95 0.88
C SER A 436 -6.86 -0.31 0.01
N HIS A 437 -5.79 -1.11 -0.12
CA HIS A 437 -5.79 -2.37 -0.86
C HIS A 437 -6.30 -3.57 -0.06
N VAL A 438 -6.44 -3.44 1.26
CA VAL A 438 -7.04 -4.46 2.09
C VAL A 438 -8.55 -4.45 1.86
N ARG A 439 -9.12 -5.57 1.47
CA ARG A 439 -10.56 -5.69 1.22
C ARG A 439 -11.36 -5.34 2.47
N GLU A 440 -12.52 -4.74 2.29
CA GLU A 440 -13.35 -4.27 3.41
C GLU A 440 -13.72 -5.39 4.39
N ASP A 441 -14.01 -6.58 3.86
CA ASP A 441 -14.27 -7.78 4.66
C ASP A 441 -13.04 -8.30 5.44
N GLU A 442 -11.83 -7.96 5.01
CA GLU A 442 -10.56 -8.33 5.65
C GLU A 442 -10.05 -7.28 6.65
N ARG A 443 -10.62 -6.07 6.66
CA ARG A 443 -10.24 -4.98 7.57
C ARG A 443 -10.67 -5.22 9.02
N LEU A 444 -11.62 -6.13 9.24
CA LEU A 444 -12.09 -6.54 10.57
C LEU A 444 -12.53 -5.37 11.48
N GLY A 445 -13.03 -4.28 10.89
CA GLY A 445 -13.45 -3.08 11.60
C GLY A 445 -12.30 -2.17 12.07
N CYS A 446 -11.06 -2.43 11.61
CA CYS A 446 -9.92 -1.56 11.90
C CYS A 446 -9.90 -0.34 10.97
N ASP A 447 -9.42 0.80 11.47
CA ASP A 447 -9.33 2.05 10.73
C ASP A 447 -7.94 2.30 10.12
N SER A 448 -6.94 1.50 10.50
CA SER A 448 -5.56 1.62 10.01
C SER A 448 -4.89 0.26 9.78
N LEU A 449 -3.83 0.25 8.95
CA LEU A 449 -2.99 -0.93 8.75
C LEU A 449 -2.34 -1.37 10.07
N SER A 450 -1.85 -0.42 10.85
CA SER A 450 -1.24 -0.66 12.16
C SER A 450 -2.21 -1.35 13.13
N ASP A 451 -3.48 -0.94 13.17
CA ASP A 451 -4.48 -1.58 14.03
C ASP A 451 -4.85 -2.98 13.54
N LEU A 452 -4.95 -3.15 12.22
CA LEU A 452 -5.19 -4.47 11.62
C LEU A 452 -4.04 -5.44 11.91
N VAL A 453 -2.80 -4.99 11.80
CA VAL A 453 -1.60 -5.77 12.13
C VAL A 453 -1.61 -6.14 13.62
N LYS A 454 -1.88 -5.18 14.51
CA LYS A 454 -2.00 -5.44 15.96
C LYS A 454 -3.07 -6.50 16.24
N TYR A 455 -4.23 -6.37 15.62
CA TYR A 455 -5.35 -7.30 15.81
C TYR A 455 -4.98 -8.71 15.32
N ARG A 456 -4.44 -8.84 14.11
CA ARG A 456 -4.07 -10.14 13.54
C ARG A 456 -2.86 -10.78 14.23
N SER A 457 -1.98 -10.00 14.84
CA SER A 457 -0.78 -10.49 15.51
C SER A 457 -0.92 -10.69 17.03
N GLU A 458 -2.10 -10.42 17.61
CA GLU A 458 -2.31 -10.49 19.07
C GLU A 458 -2.02 -11.88 19.64
N ASP A 459 -2.47 -12.94 18.97
CA ASP A 459 -2.19 -14.33 19.38
C ASP A 459 -0.69 -14.64 19.31
N GLN A 460 -0.01 -14.19 18.26
CA GLN A 460 1.44 -14.32 18.11
C GLN A 460 2.19 -13.56 19.22
N ARG A 461 1.71 -12.36 19.56
CA ARG A 461 2.29 -11.54 20.65
C ARG A 461 2.17 -12.22 22.00
N GLN A 462 0.99 -12.79 22.32
CA GLN A 462 0.77 -13.54 23.55
C GLN A 462 1.63 -14.80 23.61
N THR A 463 1.75 -15.51 22.49
CA THR A 463 2.63 -16.70 22.37
C THR A 463 4.09 -16.31 22.57
N ALA A 464 4.57 -15.22 21.97
CA ALA A 464 5.92 -14.73 22.16
C ALA A 464 6.23 -14.38 23.61
N GLU A 465 5.28 -13.71 24.30
CA GLU A 465 5.44 -13.36 25.71
C GLU A 465 5.50 -14.60 26.61
N GLY A 466 4.66 -15.61 26.35
CA GLY A 466 4.71 -16.91 27.03
C GLY A 466 6.07 -17.60 26.85
N LEU A 467 6.60 -17.63 25.62
CA LEU A 467 7.90 -18.20 25.32
C LEU A 467 9.04 -17.44 26.01
N ARG A 468 8.98 -16.12 26.11
CA ARG A 468 9.97 -15.33 26.87
C ARG A 468 9.97 -15.66 28.34
N GLN A 469 8.80 -15.89 28.94
CA GLN A 469 8.71 -16.32 30.35
C GLN A 469 9.33 -17.71 30.57
N GLU A 470 9.11 -18.65 29.66
CA GLU A 470 9.74 -19.97 29.71
C GLU A 470 11.26 -19.87 29.54
N ILE A 471 11.74 -19.03 28.62
CA ILE A 471 13.17 -18.75 28.43
C ILE A 471 13.78 -18.13 29.70
N SER A 472 13.10 -17.18 30.34
CA SER A 472 13.56 -16.57 31.58
C SER A 472 13.72 -17.59 32.70
N ALA A 473 12.79 -18.52 32.84
CA ALA A 473 12.90 -19.61 33.82
C ALA A 473 14.15 -20.46 33.56
N LEU A 474 14.37 -20.86 32.30
CA LEU A 474 15.57 -21.62 31.91
C LEU A 474 16.86 -20.81 32.14
N ASN A 475 16.86 -19.50 31.87
CA ASN A 475 18.01 -18.62 32.08
C ASN A 475 18.39 -18.49 33.57
N VAL A 476 17.38 -18.49 34.47
CA VAL A 476 17.62 -18.50 35.91
C VAL A 476 18.28 -19.83 36.34
N ASP A 477 17.78 -20.97 35.84
CA ASP A 477 18.32 -22.28 36.14
C ASP A 477 19.75 -22.46 35.60
N ILE A 478 20.00 -22.00 34.36
CA ILE A 478 21.31 -22.01 33.72
C ILE A 478 22.30 -21.16 34.54
N ALA A 479 21.95 -19.92 34.85
CA ALA A 479 22.81 -19.02 35.61
C ALA A 479 23.11 -19.55 37.00
N SER A 480 22.15 -20.21 37.65
CA SER A 480 22.36 -20.90 38.94
C SER A 480 23.32 -22.06 38.80
N MET A 481 23.14 -22.89 37.77
CA MET A 481 24.00 -24.05 37.51
C MET A 481 25.46 -23.64 37.17
N GLU A 482 25.63 -22.58 36.36
CA GLU A 482 26.95 -22.03 36.09
C GLU A 482 27.63 -21.47 37.34
N ALA A 483 26.88 -20.83 38.24
CA ALA A 483 27.39 -20.37 39.51
C ALA A 483 27.81 -21.54 40.40
N ASP A 484 27.07 -22.63 40.39
CA ASP A 484 27.39 -23.86 41.14
C ASP A 484 28.60 -24.57 40.57
N LEU A 485 28.77 -24.59 39.25
CA LEU A 485 29.93 -25.16 38.56
C LEU A 485 31.17 -24.26 38.62
N SER A 486 31.06 -23.08 39.22
CA SER A 486 32.20 -22.15 39.29
C SER A 486 33.41 -22.77 39.97
N PRO A 487 34.64 -22.60 39.41
CA PRO A 487 35.85 -23.15 40.03
C PRO A 487 36.06 -22.69 41.46
N THR A 488 35.63 -21.48 41.80
CA THR A 488 35.73 -20.94 43.16
C THR A 488 34.80 -21.65 44.13
N LYS A 489 33.56 -21.99 43.72
CA LYS A 489 32.62 -22.74 44.56
C LYS A 489 33.03 -24.18 44.71
N VAL A 490 33.46 -24.84 43.63
CA VAL A 490 33.97 -26.22 43.70
C VAL A 490 35.17 -26.31 44.61
N ALA A 491 36.16 -25.38 44.46
CA ALA A 491 37.33 -25.34 45.34
C ALA A 491 36.95 -25.04 46.79
N HIS A 492 35.96 -24.23 47.05
CA HIS A 492 35.43 -23.97 48.39
C HIS A 492 34.83 -25.24 49.01
N LEU A 493 34.02 -25.99 48.28
CA LEU A 493 33.41 -27.23 48.72
C LEU A 493 34.47 -28.33 48.96
N GLU A 494 35.49 -28.41 48.12
CA GLU A 494 36.63 -29.32 48.33
C GLU A 494 37.42 -28.99 49.58
N SER A 495 37.67 -27.68 49.81
CA SER A 495 38.33 -27.20 51.01
C SER A 495 37.53 -27.55 52.27
N LEU A 496 36.20 -27.33 52.22
CA LEU A 496 35.28 -27.62 53.34
C LEU A 496 35.25 -29.16 53.62
N LEU A 497 35.22 -29.99 52.57
CA LEU A 497 35.28 -31.42 52.68
C LEU A 497 36.58 -31.87 53.33
N ALA A 498 37.73 -31.33 52.92
CA ALA A 498 39.05 -31.61 53.50
C ALA A 498 39.06 -31.24 54.98
N GLN A 499 38.54 -30.07 55.34
CA GLN A 499 38.41 -29.61 56.70
C GLN A 499 37.57 -30.58 57.58
N ARG A 500 36.42 -31.04 57.10
CA ARG A 500 35.52 -31.97 57.74
C ARG A 500 36.16 -33.34 57.90
N LEU A 501 36.94 -33.82 56.94
CA LEU A 501 37.65 -35.04 56.97
C LEU A 501 38.81 -35.00 58.05
N ASP A 502 39.49 -33.87 58.14
CA ASP A 502 40.51 -33.68 59.19
C ASP A 502 39.91 -33.56 60.59
N GLU A 503 38.75 -32.93 60.73
CA GLU A 503 37.97 -32.94 61.97
C GLU A 503 37.62 -34.39 62.40
N LEU A 504 37.10 -35.19 61.48
CA LEU A 504 36.79 -36.62 61.73
C LEU A 504 38.03 -37.40 62.15
N ARG A 505 39.17 -37.20 61.45
CA ARG A 505 40.44 -37.80 61.82
C ARG A 505 40.89 -37.41 63.23
N SER A 506 40.75 -36.11 63.57
CA SER A 506 41.13 -35.63 64.92
C SER A 506 40.27 -36.23 66.01
N MET A 507 38.94 -36.32 65.71
CA MET A 507 37.98 -36.91 66.60
C MET A 507 38.37 -38.43 66.84
N TRP A 508 38.69 -39.15 65.77
CA TRP A 508 39.02 -40.57 65.86
C TRP A 508 40.23 -40.87 66.71
N GLY A 509 41.24 -39.97 66.71
CA GLY A 509 42.39 -40.02 67.55
C GLY A 509 42.08 -39.82 69.06
N LYS A 510 40.93 -39.21 69.37
CA LYS A 510 40.48 -38.95 70.76
C LYS A 510 39.40 -39.93 71.23
N ARG A 511 39.22 -41.05 70.53
CA ARG A 511 38.16 -42.01 70.83
C ARG A 511 38.18 -42.47 72.27
N PRO A 512 37.16 -42.28 73.10
CA PRO A 512 37.08 -42.68 74.48
C PRO A 512 37.26 -44.17 74.63
N PHE A 513 38.06 -44.57 75.66
CA PHE A 513 38.23 -45.96 76.01
C PHE A 513 36.94 -46.42 76.72
N LEU A 514 36.47 -47.66 76.35
CA LEU A 514 35.33 -48.29 77.00
C LEU A 514 35.85 -49.49 77.76
N PRO A 515 35.89 -49.48 79.12
CA PRO A 515 36.30 -50.59 79.87
C PRO A 515 35.35 -51.78 79.68
N PRO A 516 35.79 -53.04 80.00
CA PRO A 516 34.92 -54.21 79.94
C PRO A 516 33.79 -54.08 81.01
N PRO A 517 32.61 -54.62 80.69
CA PRO A 517 31.45 -54.52 81.57
C PRO A 517 31.76 -55.28 82.89
N PRO A 518 31.62 -54.62 84.04
CA PRO A 518 31.76 -55.36 85.36
C PRO A 518 30.59 -56.31 85.55
N ALA A 519 30.81 -57.37 86.31
CA ALA A 519 29.82 -58.35 86.62
C ALA A 519 28.67 -57.70 87.47
N SER A 520 27.43 -57.92 87.06
CA SER A 520 26.30 -57.34 87.72
C SER A 520 26.05 -58.09 89.06
N SER A 521 25.85 -57.34 90.16
CA SER A 521 25.59 -57.86 91.50
C SER A 521 24.13 -57.81 91.90
N ASP A 522 23.20 -57.18 91.08
CA ASP A 522 21.81 -57.06 91.38
C ASP A 522 20.92 -57.20 90.08
N PRO A 523 20.36 -58.40 89.83
CA PRO A 523 19.53 -58.72 88.70
C PRO A 523 18.20 -57.95 88.63
N GLU A 524 17.67 -57.47 89.78
CA GLU A 524 16.40 -56.66 89.77
C GLU A 524 16.60 -55.28 89.41
N LEU A 525 17.73 -54.70 89.82
CA LEU A 525 18.10 -53.35 89.47
C LEU A 525 18.40 -53.22 87.97
N ASP A 526 19.08 -54.24 87.41
CA ASP A 526 19.38 -54.35 85.98
C ASP A 526 18.07 -54.42 85.09
N ARG A 527 17.13 -55.24 85.59
CA ARG A 527 15.81 -55.32 84.89
C ARG A 527 15.06 -54.01 84.98
N LYS A 528 15.10 -53.25 86.07
CA LYS A 528 14.39 -51.96 86.20
C LYS A 528 15.04 -50.93 85.34
N ILE A 529 16.38 -50.83 85.26
CA ILE A 529 17.14 -49.98 84.36
C ILE A 529 16.81 -50.35 82.87
N GLY A 530 16.83 -51.62 82.56
CA GLY A 530 16.50 -52.05 81.22
C GLY A 530 15.07 -51.73 80.76
N LYS A 531 14.10 -51.72 81.67
CA LYS A 531 12.71 -51.27 81.38
C LYS A 531 12.68 -49.80 81.20
N LEU A 532 13.33 -48.98 82.01
CA LEU A 532 13.36 -47.55 81.92
C LEU A 532 14.11 -47.12 80.69
N ARG A 533 15.22 -47.69 80.32
CA ARG A 533 15.95 -47.40 79.07
C ARG A 533 15.13 -47.63 77.82
N ARG A 534 14.43 -48.75 77.76
CA ARG A 534 13.53 -49.04 76.62
C ARG A 534 12.41 -48.06 76.55
N ARG A 535 11.87 -47.60 77.69
CA ARG A 535 10.86 -46.57 77.76
C ARG A 535 11.40 -45.22 77.27
N VAL A 536 12.57 -44.79 77.71
CA VAL A 536 13.29 -43.56 77.25
C VAL A 536 13.59 -43.63 75.76
N ALA A 537 14.14 -44.80 75.30
CA ALA A 537 14.42 -44.94 73.87
C ALA A 537 13.16 -44.85 72.97
N ARG A 538 12.04 -45.46 73.40
CA ARG A 538 10.77 -45.38 72.70
C ARG A 538 10.24 -43.93 72.62
N LEU A 539 10.16 -43.27 73.83
CA LEU A 539 9.67 -41.90 73.92
C LEU A 539 10.58 -40.89 73.14
N SER A 540 11.91 -41.14 73.15
CA SER A 540 12.79 -40.33 72.31
C SER A 540 12.58 -40.55 70.86
N GLN A 541 12.30 -41.74 70.38
CA GLN A 541 11.93 -42.04 68.99
C GLN A 541 10.56 -41.42 68.60
N GLU A 542 9.56 -41.53 69.47
CA GLU A 542 8.26 -40.92 69.32
C GLU A 542 8.36 -39.37 69.19
N LYS A 543 9.18 -38.75 70.09
CA LYS A 543 9.44 -37.31 70.02
C LYS A 543 10.11 -36.92 68.70
N SER A 544 11.16 -37.62 68.29
CA SER A 544 11.87 -37.35 67.03
C SER A 544 10.94 -37.53 65.82
N ALA A 545 10.05 -38.53 65.83
CA ALA A 545 9.07 -38.73 64.76
C ALA A 545 8.04 -37.60 64.71
N ALA A 546 7.59 -37.13 65.89
CA ALA A 546 6.65 -35.99 65.99
C ALA A 546 7.31 -34.69 65.55
N ASP A 547 8.57 -34.45 65.95
CA ASP A 547 9.33 -33.24 65.44
C ASP A 547 9.50 -33.24 63.93
N ALA A 548 9.82 -34.38 63.29
CA ALA A 548 9.90 -34.50 61.85
C ALA A 548 8.54 -34.26 61.18
N ARG A 549 7.46 -34.82 61.76
CA ARG A 549 6.10 -34.59 61.25
C ARG A 549 5.65 -33.14 61.34
N ILE A 550 6.07 -32.40 62.38
CA ILE A 550 5.81 -30.96 62.51
C ILE A 550 6.40 -30.19 61.33
N VAL A 551 7.62 -30.54 60.90
CA VAL A 551 8.26 -29.90 59.72
C VAL A 551 7.45 -30.14 58.45
N ASP A 552 7.06 -31.39 58.21
CA ASP A 552 6.31 -31.78 57.01
C ASP A 552 4.91 -31.10 56.97
N VAL A 553 4.17 -31.16 58.08
CA VAL A 553 2.85 -30.57 58.20
C VAL A 553 2.89 -29.05 58.03
N ARG A 554 3.91 -28.41 58.62
CA ARG A 554 4.13 -26.96 58.43
C ARG A 554 4.36 -26.59 56.99
N ALA A 555 5.24 -27.32 56.28
CA ALA A 555 5.51 -27.09 54.87
C ALA A 555 4.26 -27.27 53.99
N ALA A 556 3.43 -28.27 54.28
CA ALA A 556 2.17 -28.53 53.62
C ALA A 556 1.15 -27.38 53.85
N ALA A 557 1.04 -26.91 55.12
CA ALA A 557 0.13 -25.79 55.46
C ALA A 557 0.55 -24.49 54.80
N GLU A 558 1.86 -24.17 54.73
CA GLU A 558 2.41 -23.03 54.01
C GLU A 558 2.13 -23.12 52.51
N SER A 559 2.20 -24.28 51.91
CA SER A 559 1.86 -24.52 50.49
C SER A 559 0.37 -24.30 50.23
N ALA A 560 -0.50 -24.82 51.08
CA ALA A 560 -1.93 -24.58 50.98
C ALA A 560 -2.29 -23.08 51.08
N ARG A 561 -1.66 -22.33 51.96
CA ARG A 561 -1.82 -20.87 52.07
C ARG A 561 -1.36 -20.12 50.83
N ARG A 562 -0.19 -20.52 50.24
CA ARG A 562 0.26 -19.90 48.97
C ARG A 562 -0.75 -20.12 47.83
N VAL A 563 -1.28 -21.30 47.69
CA VAL A 563 -2.29 -21.60 46.68
C VAL A 563 -3.58 -20.79 46.89
N LEU A 564 -4.07 -20.72 48.14
CA LEU A 564 -5.24 -19.92 48.50
C LEU A 564 -5.04 -18.40 48.19
N ALA A 565 -3.84 -17.88 48.44
CA ALA A 565 -3.49 -16.52 48.13
C ALA A 565 -3.46 -16.26 46.61
N LEU A 566 -2.96 -17.22 45.82
CA LEU A 566 -2.96 -17.16 44.35
C LEU A 566 -4.38 -17.17 43.81
N LEU A 567 -5.27 -18.06 44.30
CA LEU A 567 -6.67 -18.08 43.91
C LEU A 567 -7.38 -16.78 44.25
N GLY A 568 -7.07 -16.15 45.38
CA GLY A 568 -7.59 -14.85 45.76
C GLY A 568 -7.08 -13.70 44.88
N LYS A 569 -5.89 -13.83 44.30
CA LYS A 569 -5.40 -12.89 43.30
C LYS A 569 -6.16 -13.05 41.96
N LEU A 570 -6.33 -14.30 41.51
CA LEU A 570 -7.06 -14.61 40.27
C LEU A 570 -8.48 -14.03 40.29
N GLU A 571 -9.22 -14.15 41.37
CA GLU A 571 -10.56 -13.57 41.48
C GLU A 571 -10.54 -12.06 41.39
N ARG A 572 -9.63 -11.40 42.09
CA ARG A 572 -9.51 -9.93 41.98
C ARG A 572 -9.13 -9.47 40.59
N ASP A 573 -8.29 -10.24 39.88
CA ASP A 573 -7.93 -9.94 38.49
C ASP A 573 -9.16 -10.13 37.57
N MET A 574 -10.01 -11.16 37.81
CA MET A 574 -11.27 -11.36 37.11
C MET A 574 -12.28 -10.24 37.38
N ASP A 575 -12.45 -9.80 38.64
CA ASP A 575 -13.33 -8.69 39.01
C ASP A 575 -12.87 -7.38 38.34
N ARG A 576 -11.56 -7.20 38.26
CA ARG A 576 -10.98 -6.03 37.55
C ARG A 576 -11.30 -6.05 36.07
N LEU A 577 -11.10 -7.18 35.40
CA LEU A 577 -11.41 -7.33 33.95
C LEU A 577 -12.91 -7.14 33.70
N SER A 578 -13.77 -7.72 34.55
CA SER A 578 -15.23 -7.51 34.45
C SER A 578 -15.61 -6.04 34.56
N THR A 579 -14.93 -5.28 35.41
CA THR A 579 -15.19 -3.83 35.57
C THR A 579 -14.61 -3.01 34.43
N GLU A 580 -13.40 -3.35 33.96
CA GLU A 580 -12.68 -2.65 32.92
C GLU A 580 -13.37 -2.73 31.56
N TYR A 581 -13.99 -3.87 31.24
CA TYR A 581 -14.67 -4.12 29.97
C TYR A 581 -16.19 -4.11 30.04
N ALA A 582 -16.76 -3.68 31.15
CA ALA A 582 -18.22 -3.66 31.37
C ALA A 582 -18.98 -2.86 30.31
N ASP A 583 -18.48 -1.69 29.92
CA ASP A 583 -19.12 -0.81 28.94
C ASP A 583 -19.06 -1.42 27.53
N ASP A 584 -17.96 -2.05 27.17
CA ASP A 584 -17.80 -2.67 25.84
C ASP A 584 -18.68 -3.92 25.71
N LEU A 585 -18.74 -4.76 26.72
CA LEU A 585 -19.62 -5.94 26.74
C LEU A 585 -21.10 -5.54 26.77
N ALA A 586 -21.44 -4.46 27.45
CA ALA A 586 -22.82 -3.93 27.47
C ALA A 586 -23.25 -3.45 26.08
N ARG A 587 -22.35 -2.85 25.29
CA ARG A 587 -22.62 -2.46 23.88
C ARG A 587 -22.87 -3.67 22.99
N LEU A 588 -22.25 -4.81 23.29
CA LEU A 588 -22.44 -6.06 22.56
C LEU A 588 -23.66 -6.87 23.05
N GLY A 589 -24.31 -6.44 24.13
CA GLY A 589 -25.42 -7.16 24.75
C GLY A 589 -25.04 -8.49 25.41
N ILE A 590 -23.76 -8.64 25.79
CA ILE A 590 -23.18 -9.85 26.36
C ILE A 590 -22.72 -9.54 27.79
N ARG A 591 -22.95 -10.45 28.72
CA ARG A 591 -22.43 -10.32 30.10
C ARG A 591 -21.06 -10.96 30.18
N PHE A 592 -20.21 -10.46 31.08
CA PHE A 592 -18.86 -10.98 31.30
C PHE A 592 -18.87 -12.48 31.62
N GLU A 593 -19.83 -12.92 32.43
CA GLU A 593 -19.96 -14.33 32.84
C GLU A 593 -20.35 -15.28 31.69
N ASP A 594 -20.92 -14.74 30.62
CA ASP A 594 -21.28 -15.51 29.41
C ASP A 594 -20.03 -15.77 28.53
N VAL A 595 -18.94 -14.96 28.70
CA VAL A 595 -17.68 -15.09 27.98
C VAL A 595 -16.63 -15.84 28.78
N ILE A 596 -16.47 -15.48 30.07
CA ILE A 596 -15.51 -16.11 30.98
C ILE A 596 -16.22 -16.46 32.28
N SER A 597 -16.27 -17.76 32.58
CA SER A 597 -16.77 -18.27 33.86
C SER A 597 -15.70 -19.14 34.48
N VAL A 598 -15.17 -18.75 35.65
CA VAL A 598 -14.17 -19.50 36.41
C VAL A 598 -14.78 -19.91 37.76
N ASP A 599 -15.07 -21.20 37.93
CA ASP A 599 -15.55 -21.75 39.21
C ASP A 599 -14.36 -22.07 40.14
N VAL A 600 -14.08 -21.17 41.06
CA VAL A 600 -12.98 -21.34 42.04
C VAL A 600 -13.47 -22.01 43.29
N LYS A 601 -13.25 -23.31 43.38
CA LYS A 601 -13.60 -24.13 44.59
C LYS A 601 -12.52 -24.02 45.68
N ARG A 602 -12.66 -23.06 46.56
CA ARG A 602 -11.72 -22.79 47.68
C ARG A 602 -11.96 -23.69 48.87
N GLU A 603 -13.20 -24.16 49.10
CA GLU A 603 -13.56 -24.87 50.32
C GLU A 603 -12.71 -26.12 50.57
N PRO A 604 -12.40 -26.98 49.59
CA PRO A 604 -11.49 -28.15 49.85
C PRO A 604 -10.10 -27.74 50.32
N LEU A 605 -9.59 -26.63 49.84
CA LEU A 605 -8.25 -26.13 50.25
C LEU A 605 -8.29 -25.47 51.62
N LYS A 606 -9.33 -24.68 51.95
CA LYS A 606 -9.53 -24.10 53.29
C LYS A 606 -9.75 -25.20 54.30
N GLU A 607 -10.54 -26.19 53.99
CA GLU A 607 -10.76 -27.35 54.86
C GLU A 607 -9.44 -28.10 55.12
N ARG A 608 -8.66 -28.33 54.06
CA ARG A 608 -7.37 -29.00 54.21
C ARG A 608 -6.35 -28.15 54.97
N GLU A 609 -6.30 -26.83 54.78
CA GLU A 609 -5.47 -25.90 55.53
C GLU A 609 -5.86 -25.93 57.03
N GLY A 610 -7.18 -25.90 57.32
CA GLY A 610 -7.71 -26.02 58.66
C GLY A 610 -7.32 -27.35 59.34
N GLN A 611 -7.42 -28.49 58.62
CA GLN A 611 -6.98 -29.78 59.10
C GLN A 611 -5.47 -29.82 59.45
N LEU A 612 -4.64 -29.29 58.51
CA LEU A 612 -3.16 -29.21 58.73
C LEU A 612 -2.79 -28.28 59.89
N SER A 613 -3.52 -27.16 60.03
CA SER A 613 -3.31 -26.24 61.16
C SER A 613 -3.66 -26.86 62.49
N ASN A 614 -4.76 -27.62 62.55
CA ASN A 614 -5.16 -28.36 63.73
C ASN A 614 -4.18 -29.52 64.06
N GLU A 615 -3.77 -30.29 63.06
CA GLU A 615 -2.71 -31.32 63.20
C GLU A 615 -1.41 -30.74 63.76
N LEU A 616 -0.98 -29.60 63.23
CA LEU A 616 0.21 -28.90 63.68
C LEU A 616 0.09 -28.43 65.16
N ALA A 617 -1.07 -27.94 65.57
CA ALA A 617 -1.34 -27.53 66.93
C ALA A 617 -1.28 -28.75 67.90
N ALA A 618 -1.93 -29.87 67.51
CA ALA A 618 -1.92 -31.10 68.30
C ALA A 618 -0.50 -31.70 68.45
N LEU A 619 0.25 -31.74 67.35
CA LEU A 619 1.62 -32.23 67.38
C LEU A 619 2.53 -31.31 68.20
N ARG A 620 2.40 -30.02 68.18
CA ARG A 620 3.14 -29.09 69.03
C ARG A 620 2.83 -29.34 70.53
N THR A 621 1.55 -29.48 70.88
CA THR A 621 1.17 -29.80 72.24
C THR A 621 1.77 -31.17 72.72
N SER A 622 1.84 -32.15 71.84
CA SER A 622 2.42 -33.48 72.17
C SER A 622 3.92 -33.44 72.39
N VAL A 623 4.68 -32.49 71.87
CA VAL A 623 6.13 -32.38 72.09
C VAL A 623 6.52 -31.22 73.04
N ASP A 624 5.53 -30.47 73.52
CA ASP A 624 5.79 -29.41 74.49
C ASP A 624 6.05 -29.96 75.85
N ALA A 625 7.24 -29.62 76.41
CA ALA A 625 7.71 -30.14 77.70
C ALA A 625 6.83 -29.64 78.87
N ASP A 626 6.17 -28.51 78.73
CA ASP A 626 5.36 -27.93 79.81
C ASP A 626 3.92 -28.46 79.81
N SER A 627 3.57 -29.28 78.82
CA SER A 627 2.27 -29.90 78.73
C SER A 627 2.18 -31.21 79.44
N ILE A 628 1.35 -31.28 80.48
CA ILE A 628 1.17 -32.49 81.27
C ILE A 628 0.71 -33.69 80.46
N GLY A 629 1.48 -34.78 80.45
CA GLY A 629 1.19 -35.97 79.69
C GLY A 629 1.73 -35.97 78.25
N SER A 630 2.43 -34.93 77.84
CA SER A 630 3.11 -34.88 76.53
C SER A 630 4.26 -35.91 76.45
N VAL A 631 4.60 -36.25 75.19
CA VAL A 631 5.74 -37.16 74.93
C VAL A 631 7.03 -36.56 75.50
N ALA A 632 7.25 -35.25 75.45
CA ALA A 632 8.42 -34.57 76.00
C ALA A 632 8.45 -34.65 77.56
N ALA A 633 7.38 -34.26 78.22
CA ALA A 633 7.26 -34.36 79.69
C ALA A 633 7.47 -35.79 80.16
N ASN A 634 6.82 -36.77 79.50
CA ASN A 634 6.99 -38.17 79.83
C ASN A 634 8.43 -38.69 79.62
N LEU A 635 9.13 -38.18 78.60
CA LEU A 635 10.50 -38.45 78.28
C LEU A 635 11.42 -37.93 79.39
N ASP A 636 11.24 -36.68 79.82
CA ASP A 636 12.05 -36.04 80.85
C ASP A 636 11.81 -36.72 82.22
N GLN A 637 10.56 -37.01 82.56
CA GLN A 637 10.25 -37.75 83.75
C GLN A 637 10.88 -39.17 83.77
N SER A 638 10.83 -39.84 82.58
CA SER A 638 11.46 -41.18 82.48
C SER A 638 12.97 -41.11 82.51
N ARG A 639 13.60 -40.05 82.10
CA ARG A 639 15.04 -39.78 82.18
C ARG A 639 15.45 -39.56 83.67
N ASP A 640 14.66 -38.72 84.36
CA ASP A 640 14.92 -38.50 85.78
C ASP A 640 14.75 -39.73 86.64
N ASP A 641 13.69 -40.53 86.38
CA ASP A 641 13.51 -41.81 87.01
C ASP A 641 14.68 -42.79 86.76
N LEU A 642 15.17 -42.76 85.49
CA LEU A 642 16.33 -43.55 85.11
C LEU A 642 17.60 -43.10 85.87
N LYS A 643 17.87 -41.76 85.90
CA LYS A 643 19.00 -41.16 86.61
C LYS A 643 18.95 -41.52 88.10
N ALA A 644 17.75 -41.47 88.76
CA ALA A 644 17.62 -41.79 90.17
C ALA A 644 17.95 -43.29 90.49
N VAL A 645 17.50 -44.21 89.60
CA VAL A 645 17.75 -45.63 89.75
C VAL A 645 19.22 -45.92 89.42
N GLU A 646 19.86 -45.24 88.47
CA GLU A 646 21.22 -45.41 88.06
C GLU A 646 22.25 -44.85 89.12
N ALA A 647 21.86 -43.85 89.91
CA ALA A 647 22.66 -43.33 91.02
C ALA A 647 22.87 -44.32 92.16
N ALA A 648 21.99 -45.35 92.22
CA ALA A 648 22.15 -46.46 93.22
C ALA A 648 23.07 -47.58 92.75
N LEU A 649 23.69 -47.46 91.54
CA LEU A 649 24.65 -48.45 91.06
C LEU A 649 25.98 -48.41 91.83
N SER A 650 26.70 -49.58 91.88
CA SER A 650 28.04 -49.67 92.44
C SER A 650 29.10 -48.81 91.66
N ALA A 651 30.13 -48.35 92.35
CA ALA A 651 31.16 -47.43 91.77
C ALA A 651 31.75 -47.98 90.41
N PRO A 652 32.07 -49.27 90.23
CA PRO A 652 32.57 -49.81 88.96
C PRO A 652 31.52 -49.75 87.86
N LEU A 653 30.24 -49.96 88.17
CA LEU A 653 29.12 -49.88 87.25
C LEU A 653 28.85 -48.43 86.84
N GLN A 654 29.03 -47.46 87.70
CA GLN A 654 28.94 -46.05 87.41
C GLN A 654 30.04 -45.64 86.44
N VAL A 655 31.28 -46.03 86.71
CA VAL A 655 32.46 -45.73 85.78
C VAL A 655 32.23 -46.32 84.39
N TYR A 656 31.77 -47.55 84.32
CA TYR A 656 31.47 -48.21 83.05
C TYR A 656 30.33 -47.47 82.31
N ARG A 657 29.33 -47.09 82.98
CA ARG A 657 28.23 -46.32 82.42
C ARG A 657 28.66 -44.99 81.91
N THR A 658 29.39 -44.16 82.69
CA THR A 658 29.92 -42.86 82.25
C THR A 658 30.83 -43.05 81.03
N ALA A 659 31.69 -44.03 81.04
CA ALA A 659 32.53 -44.35 79.86
C ALA A 659 31.69 -44.78 78.66
N ARG A 660 30.54 -45.46 78.85
CA ARG A 660 29.61 -45.83 77.77
C ARG A 660 28.84 -44.67 77.27
N GLU A 661 28.38 -43.78 78.11
CA GLU A 661 27.71 -42.51 77.71
C GLU A 661 28.68 -41.65 76.92
N THR A 662 29.87 -41.37 77.42
CA THR A 662 30.89 -40.61 76.70
C THR A 662 31.19 -41.24 75.33
N ARG A 663 31.27 -42.60 75.28
CA ARG A 663 31.45 -43.34 74.03
C ARG A 663 30.26 -43.22 73.10
N SER A 664 29.00 -43.17 73.62
CA SER A 664 27.80 -42.97 72.84
C SER A 664 27.73 -41.55 72.26
N GLU A 665 28.04 -40.57 73.11
CA GLU A 665 28.12 -39.16 72.68
C GLU A 665 29.20 -38.97 71.64
N PHE A 666 30.36 -39.55 71.82
CA PHE A 666 31.38 -39.53 70.76
C PHE A 666 30.94 -40.23 69.48
N THR A 667 30.26 -41.37 69.59
CA THR A 667 29.68 -42.02 68.36
C THR A 667 28.64 -41.19 67.70
N GLN A 668 27.82 -40.48 68.42
CA GLN A 668 26.84 -39.57 67.87
C GLN A 668 27.52 -38.38 67.21
N SER A 669 28.49 -37.74 67.82
CA SER A 669 29.25 -36.63 67.22
C SER A 669 29.95 -37.03 65.91
N VAL A 670 30.52 -38.24 65.86
CA VAL A 670 31.08 -38.80 64.63
C VAL A 670 30.03 -39.02 63.58
N ARG A 671 28.85 -39.52 63.95
CA ARG A 671 27.71 -39.63 62.99
C ARG A 671 27.24 -38.28 62.47
N ASP A 672 27.21 -37.29 63.33
CA ASP A 672 26.79 -35.95 62.97
C ASP A 672 27.75 -35.28 61.95
N VAL A 673 29.05 -35.47 62.14
CA VAL A 673 30.08 -35.01 61.17
C VAL A 673 29.99 -35.77 59.82
N ILE A 674 29.76 -37.09 59.87
CA ILE A 674 29.59 -37.91 58.65
C ILE A 674 28.27 -37.49 57.98
N GLY A 675 27.19 -37.33 58.73
CA GLY A 675 25.90 -36.86 58.29
C GLY A 675 25.22 -37.74 57.24
N SER A 676 24.30 -37.09 56.52
CA SER A 676 23.59 -37.68 55.36
C SER A 676 23.72 -36.80 54.15
N ALA A 677 23.28 -37.26 52.97
CA ALA A 677 23.27 -36.49 51.77
C ALA A 677 22.35 -35.25 51.84
N SER A 678 21.41 -35.19 52.79
CA SER A 678 20.51 -34.07 53.03
C SER A 678 20.93 -33.12 54.15
N CYS A 679 22.04 -33.44 54.89
CA CYS A 679 22.52 -32.59 55.98
C CYS A 679 23.59 -31.62 55.50
N PRO A 680 23.29 -30.32 55.39
CA PRO A 680 24.29 -29.36 54.96
C PRO A 680 25.62 -29.45 55.70
N ASP A 681 26.71 -29.20 54.98
CA ASP A 681 28.09 -29.19 55.48
C ASP A 681 28.59 -30.52 56.08
N SER A 682 27.86 -31.64 56.05
CA SER A 682 28.30 -32.97 56.42
C SER A 682 29.18 -33.59 55.34
N ILE A 683 30.01 -34.51 55.70
CA ILE A 683 30.91 -35.20 54.75
C ILE A 683 30.14 -35.82 53.61
N ARG A 684 29.04 -36.56 53.91
CA ARG A 684 28.20 -37.17 52.85
C ARG A 684 27.57 -36.19 51.99
N PHE A 685 27.01 -35.08 52.51
CA PHE A 685 26.43 -33.99 51.69
C PHE A 685 27.45 -33.40 50.72
N LEU A 686 28.66 -33.05 51.26
CA LEU A 686 29.72 -32.49 50.44
C LEU A 686 30.20 -33.43 49.34
N GLN A 687 30.38 -34.71 49.67
CA GLN A 687 30.76 -35.73 48.69
C GLN A 687 29.69 -35.92 47.58
N THR A 688 28.45 -36.02 47.97
CA THR A 688 27.34 -36.19 47.01
C THR A 688 27.20 -34.94 46.13
N THR A 689 27.32 -33.76 46.73
CA THR A 689 27.26 -32.48 45.96
C THR A 689 28.42 -32.37 44.98
N LEU A 690 29.68 -32.69 45.45
CA LEU A 690 30.81 -32.64 44.53
C LEU A 690 30.75 -33.69 43.40
N ALA A 691 30.23 -34.88 43.71
CA ALA A 691 30.00 -35.89 42.67
C ALA A 691 29.00 -35.40 41.64
N PHE A 692 27.85 -34.88 42.09
CA PHE A 692 26.86 -34.27 41.19
C PHE A 692 27.44 -33.16 40.33
N LEU A 693 28.22 -32.22 40.94
CA LEU A 693 28.83 -31.12 40.19
C LEU A 693 29.87 -31.59 39.16
N ARG A 694 30.54 -32.72 39.38
CA ARG A 694 31.53 -33.23 38.45
C ARG A 694 30.98 -34.13 37.34
N GLU A 695 29.94 -34.89 37.62
CA GLU A 695 29.44 -35.96 36.76
C GLU A 695 28.12 -35.54 36.08
N ASP A 696 27.10 -35.15 36.84
CA ASP A 696 25.76 -34.94 36.31
C ASP A 696 25.46 -33.48 35.90
N ALA A 697 26.03 -32.49 36.64
CA ALA A 697 25.71 -31.09 36.42
C ALA A 697 26.14 -30.55 35.06
N PRO A 698 27.30 -30.96 34.47
CA PRO A 698 27.62 -30.51 33.11
C PRO A 698 26.66 -31.00 32.04
N GLU A 699 26.17 -32.24 32.14
CA GLU A 699 25.19 -32.82 31.23
C GLU A 699 23.83 -32.11 31.37
N LYS A 700 23.45 -31.86 32.64
CA LYS A 700 22.21 -31.11 32.91
C LYS A 700 22.27 -29.67 32.42
N LEU A 701 23.41 -28.99 32.55
CA LEU A 701 23.60 -27.64 32.01
C LEU A 701 23.45 -27.65 30.48
N ALA A 702 24.11 -28.57 29.77
CA ALA A 702 24.00 -28.71 28.34
C ALA A 702 22.55 -28.99 27.87
N SER A 703 21.80 -29.80 28.65
CA SER A 703 20.38 -30.05 28.39
C SER A 703 19.53 -28.80 28.55
N LEU A 704 19.77 -27.97 29.57
CA LEU A 704 19.07 -26.69 29.79
C LEU A 704 19.41 -25.68 28.69
N GLU A 705 20.66 -25.61 28.28
CA GLU A 705 21.08 -24.73 27.16
C GLU A 705 20.43 -25.15 25.84
N ALA A 706 20.35 -26.45 25.55
CA ALA A 706 19.66 -26.97 24.38
C ALA A 706 18.15 -26.68 24.44
N ALA A 707 17.51 -26.84 25.59
CA ALA A 707 16.12 -26.49 25.79
C ALA A 707 15.87 -24.97 25.58
N ARG A 708 16.73 -24.11 26.10
CA ARG A 708 16.71 -22.67 25.88
C ARG A 708 16.82 -22.34 24.40
N MET A 709 17.76 -22.94 23.68
CA MET A 709 17.96 -22.72 22.24
C MET A 709 16.74 -23.16 21.44
N ALA A 710 16.10 -24.27 21.78
CA ALA A 710 14.87 -24.73 21.17
C ALA A 710 13.72 -23.72 21.39
N LYS A 711 13.56 -23.20 22.61
CA LYS A 711 12.53 -22.16 22.89
C LYS A 711 12.83 -20.84 22.18
N ALA A 712 14.10 -20.46 22.05
CA ALA A 712 14.50 -19.30 21.25
C ALA A 712 14.17 -19.49 19.76
N LYS A 713 14.30 -20.72 19.24
CA LYS A 713 13.86 -21.06 17.88
C LYS A 713 12.34 -20.95 17.74
N ASP A 714 11.56 -21.45 18.70
CA ASP A 714 10.11 -21.31 18.69
C ASP A 714 9.72 -19.83 18.68
N LEU A 715 10.36 -19.01 19.51
CA LEU A 715 10.15 -17.56 19.55
C LEU A 715 10.52 -16.90 18.21
N PHE A 716 11.65 -17.26 17.61
CA PHE A 716 12.04 -16.78 16.29
C PHE A 716 10.99 -17.14 15.22
N THR A 717 10.42 -18.35 15.27
CA THR A 717 9.36 -18.78 14.37
C THR A 717 8.13 -17.89 14.48
N VAL A 718 7.75 -17.49 15.69
CA VAL A 718 6.66 -16.56 15.93
C VAL A 718 6.97 -15.18 15.34
N LEU A 719 8.20 -14.68 15.52
CA LEU A 719 8.63 -13.39 14.94
C LEU A 719 8.64 -13.44 13.41
N SER A 720 9.10 -14.55 12.82
CA SER A 720 9.07 -14.76 11.37
C SER A 720 7.64 -14.83 10.83
N GLY A 721 6.73 -15.48 11.54
CA GLY A 721 5.31 -15.52 11.18
C GLY A 721 4.67 -14.13 11.17
N HIS A 722 5.13 -13.21 12.01
CA HIS A 722 4.69 -11.80 11.95
C HIS A 722 5.17 -11.10 10.68
N VAL A 723 6.41 -11.36 10.24
CA VAL A 723 6.93 -10.85 8.96
C VAL A 723 6.17 -11.43 7.77
N GLU A 724 5.81 -12.71 7.81
CA GLU A 724 4.98 -13.34 6.79
C GLU A 724 3.60 -12.68 6.69
N LEU A 725 2.95 -12.42 7.82
CA LEU A 725 1.67 -11.68 7.88
C LEU A 725 1.77 -10.30 7.22
N LEU A 726 2.84 -9.56 7.50
CA LEU A 726 3.07 -8.26 6.86
C LEU A 726 3.27 -8.39 5.35
N ASN A 727 4.05 -9.35 4.89
CA ASN A 727 4.26 -9.59 3.46
C ASN A 727 2.97 -10.04 2.76
N GLU A 728 2.09 -10.78 3.43
CA GLU A 728 0.76 -11.10 2.91
C GLU A 728 -0.10 -9.83 2.72
N LEU A 729 -0.08 -8.91 3.68
CA LEU A 729 -0.81 -7.63 3.60
C LEU A 729 -0.26 -6.72 2.49
N TYR A 730 1.04 -6.77 2.21
CA TYR A 730 1.66 -6.02 1.11
C TYR A 730 1.51 -6.69 -0.27
N SER A 731 1.27 -8.00 -0.31
CA SER A 731 1.20 -8.78 -1.55
C SER A 731 0.19 -8.25 -2.58
N PRO A 732 -1.03 -7.77 -2.22
CA PRO A 732 -1.95 -7.19 -3.20
C PRO A 732 -1.38 -5.94 -3.88
N VAL A 733 -0.72 -5.09 -3.10
CA VAL A 733 -0.07 -3.86 -3.59
C VAL A 733 1.10 -4.22 -4.51
N GLN A 734 1.96 -5.15 -4.11
CA GLN A 734 3.09 -5.59 -4.92
C GLN A 734 2.62 -6.18 -6.25
N ARG A 735 1.62 -7.04 -6.24
CA ARG A 735 1.04 -7.60 -7.49
C ARG A 735 0.45 -6.52 -8.39
N PHE A 736 -0.11 -5.47 -7.82
CA PHE A 736 -0.63 -4.35 -8.58
C PHE A 736 0.51 -3.55 -9.23
N VAL A 737 1.56 -3.23 -8.48
CA VAL A 737 2.76 -2.54 -8.98
C VAL A 737 3.46 -3.37 -10.09
N ASP A 738 3.58 -4.68 -9.91
CA ASP A 738 4.20 -5.58 -10.90
C ASP A 738 3.41 -5.67 -12.22
N ARG A 739 2.10 -5.41 -12.20
CA ARG A 739 1.27 -5.35 -13.42
C ARG A 739 1.42 -4.03 -14.19
N HIS A 740 1.89 -2.99 -13.52
CA HIS A 740 2.07 -1.66 -14.09
C HIS A 740 3.53 -1.21 -13.88
N PRO A 741 4.50 -1.93 -14.47
CA PRO A 741 5.90 -1.59 -14.26
C PRO A 741 6.19 -0.20 -14.85
N PRO A 742 6.98 0.62 -14.16
CA PRO A 742 7.46 1.86 -14.75
C PRO A 742 8.35 1.55 -15.95
N THR A 743 8.40 2.48 -16.89
CA THR A 743 9.23 2.36 -18.11
C THR A 743 10.73 2.28 -17.78
N ASP A 744 11.14 2.81 -16.62
CA ASP A 744 12.51 2.79 -16.12
C ASP A 744 12.59 1.95 -14.84
N ASP A 745 13.41 0.91 -14.83
CA ASP A 745 13.66 0.04 -13.68
C ASP A 745 14.17 0.78 -12.43
N ALA A 746 14.76 1.97 -12.60
CA ALA A 746 15.18 2.82 -11.49
C ALA A 746 14.02 3.26 -10.57
N PHE A 747 12.79 3.27 -11.08
CA PHE A 747 11.58 3.61 -10.33
C PHE A 747 10.74 2.39 -9.94
N ARG A 748 11.27 1.18 -10.12
CA ARG A 748 10.59 -0.04 -9.72
C ARG A 748 10.48 -0.12 -8.20
N VAL A 749 9.25 -0.18 -7.71
CA VAL A 749 8.95 -0.22 -6.28
C VAL A 749 8.80 -1.67 -5.83
N ALA A 750 9.40 -1.99 -4.68
CA ALA A 750 9.21 -3.29 -4.05
C ALA A 750 8.96 -3.14 -2.55
N PHE A 751 7.96 -3.88 -2.08
CA PHE A 751 7.59 -3.96 -0.68
C PHE A 751 8.08 -5.27 -0.10
N SER A 752 8.77 -5.19 1.04
CA SER A 752 9.12 -6.35 1.82
C SER A 752 9.13 -5.99 3.30
N ALA A 753 8.81 -6.96 4.14
CA ALA A 753 9.11 -6.90 5.57
C ALA A 753 10.24 -7.88 5.85
N SER A 754 11.16 -7.51 6.72
CA SER A 754 12.29 -8.35 7.13
C SER A 754 12.59 -8.14 8.60
N LEU A 755 13.28 -9.11 9.21
CA LEU A 755 13.83 -8.99 10.55
C LEU A 755 15.20 -8.32 10.47
N GLU A 756 15.39 -7.28 11.27
CA GLU A 756 16.64 -6.54 11.37
C GLU A 756 17.11 -6.39 12.82
N LEU A 757 18.42 -6.21 12.97
CA LEU A 757 19.05 -5.95 14.27
C LEU A 757 18.83 -4.49 14.68
N ASP A 758 18.24 -4.27 15.85
CA ASP A 758 18.04 -2.95 16.43
C ASP A 758 18.52 -2.86 17.87
N GLY A 759 19.40 -1.90 18.16
CA GLY A 759 19.81 -1.56 19.50
C GLY A 759 20.69 -2.60 20.24
N PHE A 760 21.13 -3.69 19.60
CA PHE A 760 21.89 -4.77 20.25
C PHE A 760 23.14 -4.29 20.98
N SER A 761 23.98 -3.49 20.34
CA SER A 761 25.25 -3.01 20.92
C SER A 761 25.02 -2.19 22.20
N GLY A 762 24.05 -1.30 22.17
CA GLY A 762 23.65 -0.49 23.33
C GLY A 762 23.10 -1.38 24.46
N GLY A 763 22.13 -2.23 24.18
CA GLY A 763 21.51 -3.15 25.11
C GLY A 763 22.54 -4.09 25.77
N PHE A 764 23.36 -4.78 24.98
CA PHE A 764 24.41 -5.65 25.44
C PHE A 764 25.40 -4.96 26.41
N SER A 765 25.82 -3.74 26.07
CA SER A 765 26.71 -2.92 26.87
C SER A 765 26.13 -2.48 28.22
N THR A 766 24.81 -2.58 28.43
CA THR A 766 24.19 -2.32 29.75
C THR A 766 24.43 -3.45 30.73
N TYR A 767 24.72 -4.65 30.26
CA TYR A 767 24.99 -5.84 31.09
C TYR A 767 26.47 -6.14 31.24
N VAL A 768 27.27 -6.08 30.17
CA VAL A 768 28.68 -6.48 30.15
C VAL A 768 29.57 -5.27 30.41
N ALA A 769 30.50 -5.42 31.34
CA ALA A 769 31.45 -4.39 31.74
C ALA A 769 32.71 -4.44 30.88
N GLN A 770 32.98 -3.37 30.18
CA GLN A 770 34.14 -3.22 29.28
C GLN A 770 35.49 -3.01 30.02
N ASN A 771 35.48 -2.80 31.33
CA ASN A 771 36.65 -2.64 32.17
C ASN A 771 37.04 -3.92 32.90
N LYS A 772 36.35 -5.03 32.65
CA LYS A 772 36.66 -6.34 33.23
C LYS A 772 37.24 -7.26 32.16
N ARG A 773 38.18 -8.11 32.54
CA ARG A 773 38.87 -9.03 31.62
C ARG A 773 37.92 -10.03 31.01
N GLY A 774 37.98 -10.20 29.69
CA GLY A 774 37.16 -11.07 28.87
C GLY A 774 37.19 -10.63 27.42
N SER A 775 36.48 -11.28 26.56
CA SER A 775 36.41 -10.97 25.11
C SER A 775 35.92 -9.55 24.78
N PHE A 776 35.21 -8.91 25.73
CA PHE A 776 34.64 -7.57 25.58
C PHE A 776 35.36 -6.52 26.44
N TYR A 777 36.66 -6.74 26.76
CA TYR A 777 37.48 -5.78 27.45
C TYR A 777 37.96 -4.64 26.56
N GLY A 778 37.87 -3.39 27.04
CA GLY A 778 38.23 -2.19 26.29
C GLY A 778 37.03 -1.66 25.47
N ALA A 779 36.74 -0.37 25.53
CA ALA A 779 35.55 0.22 24.90
C ALA A 779 35.56 0.06 23.39
N GLU A 780 36.68 0.37 22.74
CA GLU A 780 36.82 0.29 21.29
C GLU A 780 36.88 -1.17 20.80
N GLN A 781 37.65 -2.03 21.50
CA GLN A 781 37.79 -3.45 21.17
C GLN A 781 36.46 -4.18 21.34
N ALA A 782 35.70 -3.86 22.40
CA ALA A 782 34.39 -4.40 22.62
C ALA A 782 33.42 -4.02 21.51
N HIS A 783 33.42 -2.75 21.09
CA HIS A 783 32.61 -2.28 19.98
C HIS A 783 32.93 -3.01 18.65
N GLN A 784 34.23 -3.09 18.31
CA GLN A 784 34.68 -3.85 17.15
C GLN A 784 34.30 -5.32 17.19
N ARG A 785 34.40 -5.95 18.39
CA ARG A 785 34.01 -7.34 18.56
C ARG A 785 32.51 -7.56 18.38
N ILE A 786 31.68 -6.69 18.95
CA ILE A 786 30.23 -6.73 18.77
C ILE A 786 29.87 -6.53 17.30
N GLN A 787 30.47 -5.53 16.63
CA GLN A 787 30.25 -5.35 15.20
C GLN A 787 30.65 -6.58 14.38
N ALA A 788 31.79 -7.22 14.71
CA ALA A 788 32.21 -8.43 14.01
C ALA A 788 31.26 -9.61 14.22
N LEU A 789 30.65 -9.74 15.40
CA LEU A 789 29.66 -10.78 15.70
C LEU A 789 28.35 -10.54 14.98
N CYS A 790 27.94 -9.27 14.81
CA CYS A 790 26.71 -8.89 14.09
C CYS A 790 26.89 -8.86 12.57
N LYS A 791 28.13 -8.80 12.08
CA LYS A 791 28.43 -8.67 10.65
C LYS A 791 28.08 -9.97 9.91
N ASN A 792 27.40 -9.83 8.78
CA ASN A 792 27.00 -10.95 7.91
C ASN A 792 26.00 -11.95 8.55
N VAL A 793 25.28 -11.55 9.61
CA VAL A 793 24.20 -12.35 10.17
C VAL A 793 22.92 -12.07 9.38
N ASP A 794 22.32 -13.10 8.82
CA ASP A 794 20.99 -13.01 8.24
C ASP A 794 19.95 -13.27 9.33
N TYR A 795 19.35 -12.19 9.83
CA TYR A 795 18.33 -12.25 10.88
C TYR A 795 16.98 -12.82 10.42
N ASN A 796 16.82 -13.14 9.14
CA ASN A 796 15.63 -13.79 8.61
C ASN A 796 15.76 -15.32 8.56
N GLN A 797 16.94 -15.85 8.90
CA GLN A 797 17.22 -17.28 8.84
C GLN A 797 17.65 -17.80 10.21
N TRP A 798 16.89 -18.75 10.78
CA TRP A 798 17.21 -19.31 12.10
C TRP A 798 18.64 -19.84 12.23
N PRO A 799 19.19 -20.61 11.29
CA PRO A 799 20.57 -21.11 11.43
C PRO A 799 21.61 -20.00 11.60
N SER A 800 21.38 -18.83 11.01
CA SER A 800 22.25 -17.68 11.14
C SER A 800 22.10 -17.00 12.51
N VAL A 801 20.88 -16.88 13.03
CA VAL A 801 20.59 -16.36 14.37
C VAL A 801 21.11 -17.32 15.45
N GLU A 802 20.93 -18.63 15.29
CA GLU A 802 21.45 -19.64 16.17
C GLU A 802 22.99 -19.56 16.26
N ALA A 803 23.66 -19.47 15.13
CA ALA A 803 25.13 -19.31 15.09
C ALA A 803 25.58 -18.00 15.77
N PHE A 804 24.82 -16.91 15.57
CA PHE A 804 25.06 -15.64 16.25
C PHE A 804 24.95 -15.78 17.78
N LEU A 805 23.84 -16.35 18.28
CA LEU A 805 23.63 -16.59 19.72
C LEU A 805 24.72 -17.47 20.31
N ALA A 806 25.10 -18.54 19.62
CA ALA A 806 26.20 -19.41 20.03
C ALA A 806 27.53 -18.65 20.10
N ALA A 807 27.85 -17.87 19.06
CA ALA A 807 29.09 -17.10 19.00
C ALA A 807 29.18 -16.01 20.09
N VAL A 808 28.07 -15.34 20.42
CA VAL A 808 28.03 -14.39 21.54
C VAL A 808 28.19 -15.08 22.87
N THR A 809 27.51 -16.21 23.08
CA THR A 809 27.58 -17.00 24.31
C THR A 809 28.98 -17.57 24.50
N ASP A 810 29.62 -18.14 23.48
CA ASP A 810 30.99 -18.62 23.51
C ASP A 810 31.97 -17.48 23.83
N ALA A 811 31.78 -16.29 23.25
CA ALA A 811 32.62 -15.13 23.56
C ALA A 811 32.47 -14.64 25.01
N LEU A 812 31.36 -14.92 25.68
CA LEU A 812 31.18 -14.66 27.12
C LEU A 812 31.91 -15.71 28.00
N HIS A 813 32.06 -16.93 27.53
CA HIS A 813 32.68 -18.01 28.28
C HIS A 813 34.21 -18.16 28.04
N VAL A 814 34.73 -17.56 26.99
CA VAL A 814 36.13 -17.67 26.58
C VAL A 814 36.69 -16.27 26.30
N ASP A 815 37.86 -15.98 26.83
CA ASP A 815 38.60 -14.77 26.53
C ASP A 815 39.36 -14.95 25.19
N ALA A 816 38.70 -14.53 24.12
CA ALA A 816 39.19 -14.70 22.73
C ALA A 816 39.97 -13.49 22.21
N ARG A 817 40.60 -12.67 23.10
CA ARG A 817 41.39 -11.52 22.67
C ARG A 817 42.70 -11.97 22.01
N PRO A 818 43.16 -11.24 20.97
CA PRO A 818 44.45 -11.55 20.35
C PRO A 818 45.60 -11.46 21.35
N GLY A 819 46.46 -12.50 21.45
CA GLY A 819 47.61 -12.58 22.34
C GLY A 819 47.34 -13.12 23.73
N GLU A 820 46.09 -13.43 24.09
CA GLU A 820 45.69 -14.14 25.30
C GLU A 820 45.44 -15.61 24.93
N ASN A 821 45.95 -16.55 25.73
CA ASN A 821 45.57 -17.97 25.58
C ASN A 821 44.11 -18.09 25.94
N SER A 822 43.25 -18.53 25.02
CA SER A 822 41.81 -18.70 25.18
C SER A 822 41.37 -19.23 26.57
N ALA A 823 41.45 -18.36 27.56
CA ALA A 823 41.18 -18.69 28.94
C ALA A 823 39.67 -18.74 29.20
N LYS A 824 39.18 -19.83 29.81
CA LYS A 824 37.79 -19.88 30.27
C LYS A 824 37.51 -18.74 31.26
N ARG A 825 36.38 -18.08 31.09
CA ARG A 825 35.91 -16.99 31.96
C ARG A 825 34.53 -17.31 32.47
N GLN A 826 34.21 -16.82 33.65
CA GLN A 826 32.84 -16.85 34.14
C GLN A 826 32.09 -15.61 33.64
N VAL A 827 30.84 -15.79 33.17
CA VAL A 827 29.98 -14.69 32.74
C VAL A 827 29.76 -13.71 33.89
N SER A 828 29.55 -14.21 35.11
CA SER A 828 29.37 -13.41 36.33
C SER A 828 30.51 -12.41 36.60
N GLU A 829 31.76 -12.77 36.26
CA GLU A 829 32.93 -11.91 36.44
C GLU A 829 32.93 -10.71 35.49
N GLN A 830 32.25 -10.80 34.38
CA GLN A 830 32.20 -9.79 33.33
C GLN A 830 30.97 -8.85 33.45
N MET A 831 30.07 -9.11 34.43
CA MET A 831 28.84 -8.33 34.58
C MET A 831 29.11 -6.94 35.17
N ARG A 832 28.32 -5.95 34.74
CA ARG A 832 28.29 -4.63 35.43
C ARG A 832 27.74 -4.78 36.85
N PRO A 833 28.15 -3.88 37.78
CA PRO A 833 27.61 -3.89 39.12
C PRO A 833 26.08 -3.80 39.13
N GLY A 834 25.44 -4.65 39.94
CA GLY A 834 23.97 -4.70 40.06
C GLY A 834 23.23 -5.45 38.94
N ARG A 835 23.93 -5.93 37.90
CA ARG A 835 23.33 -6.74 36.84
C ARG A 835 23.50 -8.24 37.14
N LYS A 836 22.48 -9.05 36.79
CA LYS A 836 22.46 -10.51 36.98
C LYS A 836 22.75 -11.21 35.66
N VAL A 837 23.40 -12.38 35.69
CA VAL A 837 23.67 -13.21 34.51
C VAL A 837 22.37 -13.62 33.81
N ALA A 838 21.35 -14.03 34.57
CA ALA A 838 20.04 -14.36 34.00
C ALA A 838 19.45 -13.22 33.16
N GLY A 839 19.59 -11.95 33.63
CA GLY A 839 19.12 -10.81 32.85
C GLY A 839 19.89 -10.55 31.54
N LEU A 840 21.18 -10.85 31.49
CA LEU A 840 21.95 -10.87 30.25
C LEU A 840 21.44 -11.95 29.29
N TYR A 841 21.17 -13.13 29.83
CA TYR A 841 20.61 -14.21 29.01
C TYR A 841 19.19 -13.93 28.55
N ASP A 842 18.37 -13.28 29.36
CA ASP A 842 17.05 -12.75 28.93
C ASP A 842 17.23 -11.81 27.76
N PHE A 843 18.11 -10.80 27.86
CA PHE A 843 18.40 -9.90 26.77
C PHE A 843 18.82 -10.65 25.49
N LEU A 844 19.68 -11.66 25.57
CA LEU A 844 20.17 -12.41 24.42
C LEU A 844 19.08 -13.29 23.78
N TYR A 845 18.33 -14.03 24.57
CA TYR A 845 17.44 -15.08 24.09
C TYR A 845 15.98 -14.68 23.97
N HIS A 846 15.57 -13.51 24.47
CA HIS A 846 14.26 -12.92 24.19
C HIS A 846 14.16 -12.33 22.79
N LEU A 847 15.27 -12.16 22.10
CA LEU A 847 15.33 -11.64 20.72
C LEU A 847 14.66 -10.27 20.53
N GLU A 848 14.54 -9.45 21.59
CA GLU A 848 13.88 -8.14 21.53
C GLU A 848 14.64 -7.10 20.68
N TYR A 849 15.91 -7.36 20.46
CA TYR A 849 16.76 -6.58 19.54
C TYR A 849 16.63 -7.03 18.08
N ILE A 850 15.86 -8.07 17.75
CA ILE A 850 15.46 -8.45 16.42
C ILE A 850 14.05 -7.90 16.22
N ARG A 851 13.95 -6.84 15.39
CA ARG A 851 12.68 -6.19 15.10
C ARG A 851 12.33 -6.36 13.64
N TYR A 852 11.04 -6.47 13.35
CA TYR A 852 10.57 -6.38 11.97
C TYR A 852 10.70 -4.95 11.50
N ARG A 853 11.14 -4.78 10.26
CA ARG A 853 11.21 -3.50 9.59
C ARG A 853 10.56 -3.62 8.23
N HIS A 854 9.71 -2.64 7.93
CA HIS A 854 9.19 -2.47 6.59
C HIS A 854 10.32 -1.95 5.70
N GLN A 855 10.55 -2.63 4.58
CA GLN A 855 11.48 -2.15 3.57
C GLN A 855 10.72 -1.81 2.31
N LEU A 856 10.62 -0.53 2.05
CA LEU A 856 10.23 -0.02 0.76
C LEU A 856 11.51 0.32 -0.01
N THR A 857 11.66 -0.31 -1.15
CA THR A 857 12.80 -0.05 -2.04
C THR A 857 12.32 0.50 -3.37
N MET A 858 13.10 1.40 -3.95
CA MET A 858 12.92 1.91 -5.30
C MET A 858 14.20 1.68 -6.10
N GLY A 859 14.11 0.96 -7.23
CA GLY A 859 15.28 0.53 -7.99
C GLY A 859 16.28 -0.29 -7.17
N GLY A 860 15.81 -1.07 -6.19
CA GLY A 860 16.63 -1.85 -5.27
C GLY A 860 17.33 -1.03 -4.16
N ARG A 861 17.10 0.29 -4.09
CA ARG A 861 17.65 1.16 -3.04
C ARG A 861 16.63 1.36 -1.93
N PRO A 862 17.04 1.25 -0.64
CA PRO A 862 16.14 1.47 0.48
C PRO A 862 15.73 2.95 0.58
N LEU A 863 14.53 3.20 1.10
CA LEU A 863 13.92 4.51 1.25
C LEU A 863 14.84 5.57 1.89
N ALA A 864 15.59 5.17 2.93
CA ALA A 864 16.50 6.07 3.63
C ALA A 864 17.65 6.61 2.75
N SER A 865 17.97 5.93 1.65
CA SER A 865 19.04 6.33 0.70
C SER A 865 18.52 7.20 -0.45
N LEU A 866 17.21 7.40 -0.58
CA LEU A 866 16.60 8.19 -1.63
C LEU A 866 16.68 9.69 -1.30
N SER A 867 16.92 10.50 -2.35
CA SER A 867 16.82 11.94 -2.23
C SER A 867 15.38 12.39 -1.97
N PRO A 868 15.14 13.60 -1.42
CA PRO A 868 13.79 14.12 -1.22
C PRO A 868 12.94 14.13 -2.51
N GLY A 869 13.53 14.44 -3.65
CA GLY A 869 12.84 14.39 -4.94
C GLY A 869 12.42 12.96 -5.34
N GLU A 870 13.32 11.97 -5.16
CA GLU A 870 12.98 10.56 -5.42
C GLU A 870 11.88 10.05 -4.48
N LYS A 871 11.89 10.44 -3.20
CA LYS A 871 10.82 10.15 -2.25
C LYS A 871 9.50 10.79 -2.68
N GLY A 872 9.56 12.05 -3.14
CA GLY A 872 8.40 12.75 -3.67
C GLY A 872 7.79 12.08 -4.89
N ALA A 873 8.63 11.65 -5.84
CA ALA A 873 8.20 10.87 -7.00
C ALA A 873 7.51 9.57 -6.58
N LEU A 874 8.12 8.86 -5.63
CA LEU A 874 7.58 7.61 -5.09
C LEU A 874 6.21 7.82 -4.45
N LEU A 875 6.05 8.83 -3.62
CA LEU A 875 4.78 9.14 -2.96
C LEU A 875 3.69 9.51 -3.97
N LEU A 876 4.03 10.28 -5.00
CA LEU A 876 3.11 10.61 -6.10
C LEU A 876 2.69 9.35 -6.88
N VAL A 877 3.63 8.47 -7.21
CA VAL A 877 3.33 7.19 -7.85
C VAL A 877 2.36 6.36 -6.98
N PHE A 878 2.56 6.37 -5.67
CA PHE A 878 1.64 5.71 -4.74
C PHE A 878 0.22 6.26 -4.83
N TYR A 879 0.05 7.55 -4.77
CA TYR A 879 -1.28 8.18 -4.85
C TYR A 879 -1.91 8.05 -6.23
N LEU A 880 -1.13 8.09 -7.29
CA LEU A 880 -1.64 8.02 -8.65
C LEU A 880 -1.95 6.58 -9.08
N LEU A 881 -1.09 5.64 -8.73
CA LEU A 881 -1.17 4.26 -9.21
C LEU A 881 -1.74 3.31 -8.16
N VAL A 882 -1.16 3.31 -6.96
CA VAL A 882 -1.41 2.29 -5.94
C VAL A 882 -2.70 2.55 -5.17
N ASP A 883 -3.01 3.80 -4.86
CA ASP A 883 -4.21 4.18 -4.11
C ASP A 883 -5.50 3.71 -4.82
N GLN A 884 -6.30 2.90 -4.14
CA GLN A 884 -7.55 2.34 -4.67
C GLN A 884 -8.78 3.22 -4.42
N ASP A 885 -8.63 4.31 -3.69
CA ASP A 885 -9.72 5.25 -3.52
C ASP A 885 -10.11 5.79 -4.90
N ASP A 886 -11.37 5.66 -5.26
CA ASP A 886 -11.93 6.08 -6.54
C ASP A 886 -12.58 7.48 -6.48
N CYS A 887 -12.38 8.21 -5.37
CA CYS A 887 -12.78 9.60 -5.23
C CYS A 887 -11.86 10.54 -6.04
N PRO A 888 -12.33 11.75 -6.38
CA PRO A 888 -11.51 12.75 -7.06
C PRO A 888 -10.21 13.03 -6.33
N LEU A 889 -9.10 13.08 -7.10
CA LEU A 889 -7.76 13.37 -6.60
C LEU A 889 -7.36 14.80 -6.98
N LEU A 890 -7.05 15.61 -5.99
CA LEU A 890 -6.58 16.98 -6.13
C LEU A 890 -5.10 17.05 -5.83
N ILE A 891 -4.28 17.57 -6.75
CA ILE A 891 -2.82 17.67 -6.57
C ILE A 891 -2.37 19.10 -6.88
N ASP A 892 -1.71 19.73 -5.92
CA ASP A 892 -1.17 21.08 -6.12
C ASP A 892 0.34 21.02 -6.39
N GLN A 893 0.73 21.36 -7.61
CA GLN A 893 2.12 21.47 -8.10
C GLN A 893 2.98 20.22 -7.88
N PRO A 894 2.61 19.06 -8.46
CA PRO A 894 3.35 17.81 -8.27
C PRO A 894 4.79 17.84 -8.82
N GLU A 895 5.10 18.80 -9.69
CA GLU A 895 6.40 18.95 -10.33
C GLU A 895 7.47 19.67 -9.49
N GLU A 896 7.11 20.25 -8.34
CA GLU A 896 7.97 21.22 -7.64
C GLU A 896 9.33 20.64 -7.23
N ASN A 897 9.39 19.32 -6.95
CA ASN A 897 10.59 18.61 -6.52
C ASN A 897 11.16 17.64 -7.55
N LEU A 898 10.66 17.67 -8.78
CA LEU A 898 11.06 16.77 -9.83
C LEU A 898 11.78 17.52 -10.95
N ASP A 899 12.82 16.94 -11.51
CA ASP A 899 13.38 17.42 -12.75
C ASP A 899 12.44 17.12 -13.93
N ASN A 900 12.62 17.85 -15.03
CA ASN A 900 11.76 17.72 -16.20
C ASN A 900 11.78 16.33 -16.85
N GLN A 901 12.90 15.61 -16.71
CA GLN A 901 13.00 14.25 -17.23
C GLN A 901 12.14 13.30 -16.37
N SER A 902 12.25 13.39 -15.05
CA SER A 902 11.42 12.61 -14.11
C SER A 902 9.93 12.93 -14.26
N VAL A 903 9.57 14.20 -14.47
CA VAL A 903 8.19 14.58 -14.78
C VAL A 903 7.70 13.87 -16.03
N PHE A 904 8.46 13.88 -17.12
CA PHE A 904 8.05 13.29 -18.39
C PHE A 904 8.06 11.76 -18.36
N THR A 905 9.12 11.13 -17.81
CA THR A 905 9.29 9.67 -17.86
C THR A 905 8.54 8.92 -16.77
N VAL A 906 8.24 9.58 -15.63
CA VAL A 906 7.61 8.95 -14.46
C VAL A 906 6.21 9.52 -14.23
N LEU A 907 6.11 10.82 -13.95
CA LEU A 907 4.86 11.40 -13.47
C LEU A 907 3.76 11.39 -14.54
N VAL A 908 4.07 11.76 -15.77
CA VAL A 908 3.09 11.83 -16.88
C VAL A 908 2.42 10.48 -17.17
N PRO A 909 3.15 9.34 -17.30
CA PRO A 909 2.52 8.03 -17.48
C PRO A 909 1.55 7.66 -16.34
N PHE A 910 1.92 7.94 -15.09
CA PHE A 910 1.06 7.63 -13.95
C PHE A 910 -0.16 8.54 -13.84
N ILE A 911 -0.07 9.82 -14.21
CA ILE A 911 -1.23 10.71 -14.34
C ILE A 911 -2.19 10.16 -15.41
N ARG A 912 -1.67 9.73 -16.56
CA ARG A 912 -2.48 9.13 -17.63
C ARG A 912 -3.22 7.88 -17.18
N GLU A 913 -2.59 7.05 -16.35
CA GLU A 913 -3.24 5.86 -15.81
C GLU A 913 -4.27 6.22 -14.73
N ALA A 914 -3.95 7.15 -13.83
CA ALA A 914 -4.86 7.59 -12.78
C ALA A 914 -6.15 8.19 -13.34
N ARG A 915 -6.08 9.03 -14.39
CA ARG A 915 -7.25 9.68 -15.02
C ARG A 915 -8.26 8.69 -15.64
N ARG A 916 -7.79 7.47 -15.98
CA ARG A 916 -8.68 6.42 -16.51
C ARG A 916 -9.54 5.77 -15.42
N ARG A 917 -9.19 5.93 -14.15
CA ARG A 917 -9.85 5.29 -13.02
C ARG A 917 -10.67 6.26 -12.19
N ARG A 918 -10.23 7.52 -12.10
CA ARG A 918 -10.86 8.55 -11.27
C ARG A 918 -10.61 9.95 -11.85
N GLN A 919 -11.42 10.89 -11.43
CA GLN A 919 -11.23 12.31 -11.77
C GLN A 919 -9.95 12.83 -11.10
N VAL A 920 -9.10 13.52 -11.87
CA VAL A 920 -7.86 14.13 -11.39
C VAL A 920 -7.88 15.62 -11.69
N LEU A 921 -7.72 16.44 -10.65
CA LEU A 921 -7.57 17.89 -10.78
C LEU A 921 -6.17 18.25 -10.31
N LEU A 922 -5.39 18.91 -11.13
CA LEU A 922 -4.05 19.31 -10.75
C LEU A 922 -3.74 20.76 -11.09
N VAL A 923 -3.00 21.42 -10.22
CA VAL A 923 -2.38 22.71 -10.49
C VAL A 923 -0.97 22.46 -11.01
N THR A 924 -0.61 23.12 -12.11
CA THR A 924 0.75 22.96 -12.65
C THR A 924 1.25 24.21 -13.35
N HIS A 925 2.58 24.34 -13.37
CA HIS A 925 3.31 25.27 -14.21
C HIS A 925 4.10 24.54 -15.32
N ASN A 926 4.03 23.21 -15.38
CA ASN A 926 4.80 22.40 -16.33
C ASN A 926 3.93 22.00 -17.53
N PRO A 927 4.35 22.37 -18.76
CA PRO A 927 3.59 22.01 -19.96
C PRO A 927 3.51 20.49 -20.19
N ASN A 928 4.48 19.72 -19.72
CA ASN A 928 4.43 18.25 -19.83
C ASN A 928 3.25 17.69 -19.05
N ILE A 929 2.92 18.25 -17.89
CA ILE A 929 1.80 17.77 -17.06
C ILE A 929 0.47 18.22 -17.67
N ALA A 930 0.34 19.45 -18.12
CA ALA A 930 -0.91 19.95 -18.68
C ALA A 930 -1.19 19.38 -20.08
N VAL A 931 -0.18 19.37 -20.96
CA VAL A 931 -0.37 19.05 -22.39
C VAL A 931 -0.03 17.59 -22.66
N VAL A 932 1.16 17.12 -22.25
CA VAL A 932 1.62 15.75 -22.58
C VAL A 932 0.85 14.70 -21.78
N ALA A 933 0.47 14.98 -20.52
CA ALA A 933 -0.41 14.05 -19.79
C ALA A 933 -1.85 14.04 -20.36
N GLY A 934 -2.17 14.94 -21.27
CA GLY A 934 -3.43 14.99 -21.99
C GLY A 934 -4.57 15.47 -21.11
N ALA A 935 -4.46 16.68 -20.53
CA ALA A 935 -5.59 17.30 -19.83
C ALA A 935 -6.77 17.49 -20.79
N GLU A 936 -7.93 17.04 -20.37
CA GLU A 936 -9.16 17.18 -21.14
C GLU A 936 -9.79 18.56 -20.94
N GLN A 937 -9.48 19.19 -19.83
CA GLN A 937 -9.90 20.54 -19.52
C GLN A 937 -8.75 21.36 -18.97
N ILE A 938 -8.62 22.57 -19.45
CA ILE A 938 -7.73 23.58 -18.90
C ILE A 938 -8.59 24.63 -18.18
N ILE A 939 -8.21 24.98 -16.96
CA ILE A 939 -8.77 26.10 -16.23
C ILE A 939 -7.69 27.16 -16.08
N PHE A 940 -7.86 28.30 -16.75
CA PHE A 940 -6.97 29.44 -16.64
C PHE A 940 -7.44 30.38 -15.52
N CYS A 941 -6.52 30.69 -14.60
CA CYS A 941 -6.79 31.54 -13.44
C CYS A 941 -6.16 32.90 -13.61
N GLU A 942 -6.93 33.93 -13.35
CA GLU A 942 -6.50 35.33 -13.33
C GLU A 942 -7.07 36.06 -12.12
N MET A 943 -6.31 37.03 -11.58
CA MET A 943 -6.74 37.88 -10.46
C MET A 943 -6.69 39.34 -10.87
N ASP A 944 -7.82 40.02 -10.84
CA ASP A 944 -7.88 41.47 -10.96
C ASP A 944 -7.78 42.13 -9.58
N LYS A 945 -6.58 42.65 -9.27
CA LYS A 945 -6.33 43.36 -8.00
C LYS A 945 -7.03 44.73 -7.97
N GLY A 946 -7.29 45.35 -9.13
CA GLY A 946 -7.98 46.62 -9.26
C GLY A 946 -9.48 46.50 -9.02
N ASP A 947 -10.07 45.33 -9.32
CA ASP A 947 -11.48 45.03 -9.11
C ASP A 947 -11.72 44.27 -7.78
N GLY A 948 -11.08 44.70 -6.70
CA GLY A 948 -11.28 44.13 -5.36
C GLY A 948 -10.78 42.67 -5.21
N PHE A 949 -9.63 42.36 -5.82
CA PHE A 949 -9.02 41.02 -5.83
C PHE A 949 -9.90 39.94 -6.45
N ARG A 950 -10.69 40.30 -7.45
CA ARG A 950 -11.59 39.35 -8.12
C ARG A 950 -10.80 38.24 -8.83
N LEU A 951 -11.07 37.00 -8.47
CA LEU A 951 -10.61 35.82 -9.16
C LEU A 951 -11.55 35.49 -10.30
N SER A 952 -11.01 35.30 -11.48
CA SER A 952 -11.73 34.85 -12.67
C SER A 952 -11.11 33.56 -13.19
N TYR A 953 -11.96 32.66 -13.63
CA TYR A 953 -11.59 31.35 -14.13
C TYR A 953 -12.23 31.14 -15.49
N SER A 954 -11.40 31.04 -16.51
CA SER A 954 -11.86 30.65 -17.88
C SER A 954 -11.53 29.19 -18.07
N SER A 955 -12.44 28.40 -18.59
CA SER A 955 -12.24 26.96 -18.79
C SER A 955 -12.67 26.49 -20.16
N GLY A 956 -11.90 25.58 -20.75
CA GLY A 956 -12.15 24.96 -22.03
C GLY A 956 -11.24 23.77 -22.29
N ALA A 957 -11.41 23.12 -23.42
CA ALA A 957 -10.54 22.06 -23.87
C ALA A 957 -9.18 22.59 -24.36
N LEU A 958 -8.17 21.71 -24.46
CA LEU A 958 -6.84 22.09 -24.92
C LEU A 958 -6.86 22.58 -26.39
N GLU A 959 -7.73 22.02 -27.22
CA GLU A 959 -7.94 22.40 -28.63
C GLU A 959 -8.73 23.67 -28.83
N ASP A 960 -9.36 24.22 -27.79
CA ASP A 960 -9.97 25.55 -27.86
C ASP A 960 -8.89 26.61 -28.12
N PRO A 961 -9.04 27.48 -29.12
CA PRO A 961 -8.03 28.46 -29.49
C PRO A 961 -7.67 29.44 -28.38
N GLU A 962 -8.61 29.81 -27.52
CA GLU A 962 -8.39 30.73 -26.40
C GLU A 962 -7.59 30.02 -25.28
N MET A 963 -8.01 28.82 -24.92
CA MET A 963 -7.29 28.01 -23.92
C MET A 963 -5.88 27.62 -24.41
N ASN A 964 -5.74 27.25 -25.68
CA ASN A 964 -4.43 26.96 -26.26
C ASN A 964 -3.49 28.17 -26.18
N LYS A 965 -4.04 29.37 -26.41
CA LYS A 965 -3.25 30.63 -26.26
C LYS A 965 -2.82 30.79 -24.78
N HIS A 966 -3.71 30.62 -23.83
CA HIS A 966 -3.36 30.70 -22.39
C HIS A 966 -2.28 29.70 -21.99
N VAL A 967 -2.36 28.47 -22.50
CA VAL A 967 -1.33 27.44 -22.30
C VAL A 967 0.03 27.89 -22.79
N LEU A 968 0.08 28.40 -24.04
CA LEU A 968 1.32 28.93 -24.65
C LEU A 968 1.88 30.12 -23.86
N ASP A 969 1.01 31.07 -23.46
CA ASP A 969 1.43 32.29 -22.78
C ASP A 969 1.91 32.03 -21.36
N VAL A 970 1.30 31.10 -20.64
CA VAL A 970 1.59 30.82 -19.22
C VAL A 970 2.67 29.76 -19.04
N LEU A 971 2.56 28.62 -19.76
CA LEU A 971 3.45 27.47 -19.55
C LEU A 971 4.69 27.51 -20.44
N GLU A 972 4.55 28.05 -21.68
CA GLU A 972 5.65 28.10 -22.65
C GLU A 972 6.35 29.46 -22.74
N GLY A 973 5.83 30.47 -22.02
CA GLY A 973 6.40 31.81 -21.98
C GLY A 973 6.21 32.61 -23.27
N THR A 974 5.02 32.50 -23.86
CA THR A 974 4.53 33.11 -25.10
C THR A 974 4.93 32.38 -26.39
N ARG A 975 4.08 32.50 -27.41
CA ARG A 975 4.31 31.90 -28.73
C ARG A 975 5.66 32.29 -29.38
N PRO A 976 6.15 33.54 -29.28
CA PRO A 976 7.47 33.91 -29.81
C PRO A 976 8.60 33.19 -29.09
N ALA A 977 8.53 33.02 -27.75
CA ALA A 977 9.54 32.32 -26.98
C ALA A 977 9.57 30.83 -27.31
N PHE A 978 8.41 30.19 -27.43
CA PHE A 978 8.26 28.80 -27.87
C PHE A 978 8.90 28.60 -29.26
N SER A 979 8.50 29.40 -30.24
CA SER A 979 9.03 29.31 -31.60
C SER A 979 10.54 29.61 -31.68
N SER A 980 11.07 30.49 -30.81
CA SER A 980 12.51 30.76 -30.72
C SER A 980 13.27 29.54 -30.20
N ARG A 981 12.77 28.89 -29.14
CA ARG A 981 13.35 27.64 -28.61
C ARG A 981 13.32 26.53 -29.65
N GLU A 982 12.18 26.27 -30.28
CA GLU A 982 12.03 25.28 -31.34
C GLU A 982 13.07 25.46 -32.45
N ARG A 983 13.26 26.68 -32.94
CA ARG A 983 14.29 26.99 -33.94
C ARG A 983 15.72 26.82 -33.43
N THR A 984 15.97 27.18 -32.17
CA THR A 984 17.29 27.12 -31.56
C THR A 984 17.77 25.69 -31.34
N TYR A 985 16.89 24.82 -30.92
CA TYR A 985 17.20 23.42 -30.67
C TYR A 985 17.44 22.61 -31.94
N GLN A 986 17.12 23.19 -33.17
CA GLN A 986 17.34 22.54 -34.47
C GLN A 986 17.07 21.02 -34.41
N VAL A 987 15.98 20.63 -33.86
CA VAL A 987 15.57 19.21 -33.93
C VAL A 987 15.29 18.97 -35.40
N SER A 988 16.31 18.55 -36.14
CA SER A 988 16.18 18.09 -37.51
C SER A 988 15.05 17.05 -37.51
N ALA A 989 14.04 17.25 -38.33
CA ALA A 989 12.97 16.29 -38.59
C ALA A 989 13.51 15.07 -39.37
N SER A 990 14.59 14.49 -38.91
CA SER A 990 15.23 13.27 -39.40
C SER A 990 15.28 12.20 -38.31
N LEU A 991 14.16 12.04 -37.60
CA LEU A 991 13.84 10.75 -36.98
C LEU A 991 13.08 9.99 -38.06
N GLU A 992 13.76 9.05 -38.69
CA GLU A 992 13.20 8.09 -39.63
C GLU A 992 11.94 7.44 -39.07
N PRO A 993 10.92 7.17 -39.89
CA PRO A 993 9.66 6.53 -39.42
C PRO A 993 9.81 5.09 -38.94
N GLY A 994 11.01 4.63 -38.62
CA GLY A 994 11.32 3.25 -38.26
C GLY A 994 11.69 2.98 -36.81
N GLN A 995 12.03 3.99 -36.02
CA GLN A 995 12.53 3.75 -34.63
C GLN A 995 11.52 3.99 -33.52
N ALA A 996 10.38 4.62 -33.81
CA ALA A 996 9.32 4.79 -32.81
C ALA A 996 8.48 3.53 -32.51
N ARG A 997 8.85 2.36 -33.02
CA ARG A 997 8.14 1.07 -32.85
C ARG A 997 8.86 0.05 -31.97
N GLN A 998 9.97 0.42 -31.33
CA GLN A 998 10.64 -0.51 -30.39
C GLN A 998 10.57 -0.08 -28.90
N ASP A 999 10.07 1.14 -28.62
CA ASP A 999 10.00 1.67 -27.23
C ASP A 999 8.58 2.16 -26.83
N ALA A 1000 7.52 1.53 -27.36
CA ALA A 1000 6.14 1.77 -26.92
C ALA A 1000 5.47 0.47 -26.51
#